data_7f569bd3612cf56c6afe5484e11d2466
#
_entry.id   7f569bd3612cf56c6afe5484e11d2466
#
_cell.length_a   1.000
_cell.length_b   1.000
_cell.length_c   1.000
_cell.angle_alpha   90.00
_cell.angle_beta   90.00
_cell.angle_gamma   90.00
#
_symmetry.space_group_name_H-M   'P 1'
#
loop_
_entity.id
_entity.type
_entity.pdbx_description
1 polymer ?
#
loop_
_entity_poly.entity_id
_entity_poly.type
_entity_poly.pdbx_seq_one_letter_code
_entity_poly.pdbx_strand_id
1 'polypeptide(L)'
;MNPKPSGRAGDAEAGVRLAAPGDLDPAGAGMRLLEREEELQRIAAAIASARAGTGAVVALEGSAGIGKTRLLWAAMERAAESDVAVISARGGQMETEFAFGVARQLFEPVLAAAETGEREVLLEGAAAPAALLLGGGRADRLGEPVGGGDRSFATLHGLYGMTSKLAARAPLLIVVDDAHWADVPSLRFLGYLARRVHGLPMLLLVAVRPEDPGAHGLLLTELVAGPEVDVVRPGPFTLDAVRTLVQDAFAPASLDPRFVRGCWTTTGGNPFLLMQLIGALRVRGVQPTSDAVEQIGEVGLTTVSRWINLRLAALPPSATALAEAVAVLGDGADAVQAAGLAGLDADSCDVAVDGLVSMSILRGADGLAFVHPLVRSAIYAELAPRRRARAHREAARLLWHAGAAAEGVASHLLAAAPAGDGEVVEILLDAARSATRKGAPDLAVRYLRRALAEPAHDTSRPELLRELGTAEQNAGQFAAAAEDLRRALECTDDIAAKIEIAFRLRTALVWSDRAHEVAPALGGLIAEAAKRDSEGALLLEAAVAGALQVDLSTPRRLRGRVRQVVGPAFAGEPVPPHISSLAAVEALFANEPAARVLRLAEEAARGSYQAPEFARAPMRAQLFVALIFAEGHSLARRLLDDEVEDARQHGSAAQFLNAAVLRSMLFYRLGTLAEAEADARAALEAAHLHLGTGPSGAGPPAASLHAPMAVAVLLDTLIERGNIEDAERVLTESGLAHTDSPLLLFTFLIGARARLRAAQGRTPEAIDELLALGARIEGALLTPALVPWRSQAALALAGEDADEARRLACEELELARVFGAPRTLGVALHAAALTGPVNERVGLLREAVAVLEDSPARLEHARALVELGAALRRQGQRSEARTALERGMDGAWSCGATALAQRAREELRASGSRPRRLALSGVDALTGAERRVADLAAQGLTNRQIAQALVVSVPTVETHLRHVFRKLDITSRKQLAEHLGSEQPAEP
;
A
#
# COMPACT_ATOMS: atom_id res chain seq x y z
N MET A 1 45.86 55.35 -1.60
CA MET A 1 44.65 55.40 -2.47
C MET A 1 44.17 54.02 -2.76
N ASN A 2 43.19 53.56 -2.02
CA ASN A 2 42.52 52.27 -2.21
C ASN A 2 41.13 52.55 -2.82
N PRO A 3 40.70 51.86 -3.83
CA PRO A 3 39.29 51.84 -4.20
C PRO A 3 38.60 50.63 -3.53
N LYS A 4 37.49 50.91 -2.91
CA LYS A 4 36.51 49.95 -2.36
C LYS A 4 35.97 49.03 -3.45
N PRO A 5 35.65 47.77 -3.15
CA PRO A 5 34.82 46.96 -4.00
C PRO A 5 33.32 47.24 -3.74
N SER A 6 32.65 47.64 -4.79
CA SER A 6 31.20 47.75 -4.86
C SER A 6 30.54 46.37 -4.74
N GLY A 7 29.66 46.20 -3.79
CA GLY A 7 28.81 45.06 -3.65
C GLY A 7 27.84 44.94 -4.82
N ARG A 8 27.72 43.72 -5.38
CA ARG A 8 26.54 43.27 -6.09
C ARG A 8 25.79 42.30 -5.18
N ALA A 9 24.74 42.83 -4.58
CA ALA A 9 23.61 42.01 -4.17
C ALA A 9 22.80 41.76 -5.44
N GLY A 10 22.39 40.54 -5.66
CA GLY A 10 21.44 40.20 -6.72
C GLY A 10 21.69 38.86 -7.38
N ASP A 11 21.58 37.76 -6.64
CA ASP A 11 21.25 36.46 -7.19
C ASP A 11 20.35 35.74 -6.16
N ALA A 12 19.10 36.15 -6.19
CA ALA A 12 18.04 35.41 -5.55
C ALA A 12 16.92 35.22 -6.59
N GLU A 13 16.45 33.99 -6.66
CA GLU A 13 15.16 33.62 -7.25
C GLU A 13 15.09 33.54 -8.77
N ALA A 14 15.77 32.58 -9.36
CA ALA A 14 15.23 31.88 -10.50
C ALA A 14 14.16 30.91 -10.00
N GLY A 15 12.93 31.35 -9.86
CA GLY A 15 11.77 30.51 -9.63
C GLY A 15 11.69 29.50 -10.77
N VAL A 16 11.81 28.22 -10.40
CA VAL A 16 11.61 27.10 -11.31
C VAL A 16 10.20 27.20 -11.85
N ARG A 17 10.03 27.64 -13.10
CA ARG A 17 8.81 27.38 -13.87
C ARG A 17 8.82 25.89 -14.21
N LEU A 18 8.27 25.08 -13.30
CA LEU A 18 7.86 23.70 -13.60
C LEU A 18 6.86 23.81 -14.75
N ALA A 19 7.12 23.13 -15.85
CA ALA A 19 6.49 23.09 -17.16
C ALA A 19 5.23 23.91 -17.35
N ALA A 20 5.17 24.67 -18.47
CA ALA A 20 3.92 25.22 -18.97
C ALA A 20 2.86 24.13 -19.03
N PRO A 21 1.54 24.44 -18.82
CA PRO A 21 0.47 23.45 -18.87
C PRO A 21 0.52 22.74 -20.22
N GLY A 22 1.14 21.56 -20.24
CA GLY A 22 1.22 20.72 -21.41
C GLY A 22 -0.14 20.12 -21.67
N ASP A 23 -0.61 20.21 -22.89
CA ASP A 23 -1.57 19.35 -23.60
C ASP A 23 -3.02 19.17 -23.08
N LEU A 24 -3.49 19.98 -22.17
CA LEU A 24 -4.91 20.12 -21.94
C LEU A 24 -5.40 21.34 -22.76
N ASP A 25 -6.08 21.09 -23.83
CA ASP A 25 -6.69 21.88 -24.89
C ASP A 25 -6.66 23.44 -24.80
N PRO A 26 -5.89 24.17 -25.64
CA PRO A 26 -5.95 25.63 -25.79
C PRO A 26 -7.22 26.15 -26.51
N ALA A 27 -8.01 25.32 -27.17
CA ALA A 27 -9.21 25.76 -27.91
C ALA A 27 -10.32 26.29 -27.01
N GLY A 28 -10.26 26.10 -25.70
CA GLY A 28 -11.19 26.61 -24.70
C GLY A 28 -10.73 27.89 -23.97
N ALA A 29 -9.50 28.34 -24.19
CA ALA A 29 -8.93 29.50 -23.52
C ALA A 29 -9.67 30.79 -24.01
N GLY A 30 -10.61 31.29 -23.22
CA GLY A 30 -11.39 32.49 -23.52
C GLY A 30 -12.90 32.34 -23.34
N MET A 31 -13.45 31.15 -23.18
CA MET A 31 -14.87 30.95 -22.85
C MET A 31 -15.13 31.22 -21.38
N ARG A 32 -16.06 32.12 -21.09
CA ARG A 32 -16.53 32.45 -19.75
C ARG A 32 -17.13 31.22 -19.06
N LEU A 33 -16.67 30.89 -17.85
CA LEU A 33 -17.32 29.90 -16.99
C LEU A 33 -18.64 30.51 -16.50
N LEU A 34 -19.75 29.83 -16.77
CA LEU A 34 -21.07 30.22 -16.32
C LEU A 34 -21.56 29.26 -15.24
N GLU A 35 -22.15 29.80 -14.17
CA GLU A 35 -22.73 29.02 -13.06
C GLU A 35 -21.73 28.04 -12.43
N ARG A 36 -20.49 28.47 -12.18
CA ARG A 36 -19.42 27.67 -11.57
C ARG A 36 -18.72 28.40 -10.43
N GLU A 37 -19.35 29.42 -9.89
CA GLU A 37 -18.78 30.29 -8.87
C GLU A 37 -18.53 29.53 -7.56
N GLU A 38 -19.47 28.66 -7.17
CA GLU A 38 -19.35 27.85 -5.94
C GLU A 38 -18.20 26.84 -6.05
N GLU A 39 -18.16 26.09 -7.14
CA GLU A 39 -17.11 25.11 -7.40
C GLU A 39 -15.72 25.78 -7.43
N LEU A 40 -15.63 26.93 -8.08
CA LEU A 40 -14.40 27.72 -8.15
C LEU A 40 -13.99 28.30 -6.79
N GLN A 41 -14.93 28.64 -5.93
CA GLN A 41 -14.63 29.10 -4.57
C GLN A 41 -14.07 27.97 -3.72
N ARG A 42 -14.64 26.77 -3.79
CA ARG A 42 -14.14 25.58 -3.09
C ARG A 42 -12.73 25.21 -3.54
N ILE A 43 -12.49 25.18 -4.85
CA ILE A 43 -11.14 24.93 -5.42
C ILE A 43 -10.14 26.02 -4.98
N ALA A 44 -10.56 27.30 -5.01
CA ALA A 44 -9.71 28.40 -4.58
C ALA A 44 -9.35 28.32 -3.09
N ALA A 45 -10.28 27.90 -2.24
CA ALA A 45 -10.03 27.67 -0.83
C ALA A 45 -9.02 26.51 -0.61
N ALA A 46 -9.12 25.43 -1.39
CA ALA A 46 -8.18 24.32 -1.35
C ALA A 46 -6.77 24.72 -1.83
N ILE A 47 -6.67 25.56 -2.87
CA ILE A 47 -5.38 26.15 -3.33
C ILE A 47 -4.78 27.01 -2.22
N ALA A 48 -5.58 27.85 -1.57
CA ALA A 48 -5.11 28.68 -0.45
C ALA A 48 -4.64 27.84 0.75
N SER A 49 -5.33 26.74 1.04
CA SER A 49 -4.93 25.76 2.07
C SER A 49 -3.59 25.12 1.76
N ALA A 50 -3.38 24.68 0.51
CA ALA A 50 -2.11 24.12 0.05
C ALA A 50 -0.96 25.13 0.19
N ARG A 51 -1.19 26.40 -0.16
CA ARG A 51 -0.21 27.49 0.03
C ARG A 51 0.13 27.74 1.52
N ALA A 52 -0.85 27.56 2.39
CA ALA A 52 -0.65 27.67 3.83
C ALA A 52 0.06 26.45 4.45
N GLY A 53 0.42 25.44 3.64
CA GLY A 53 1.11 24.23 4.09
C GLY A 53 0.17 23.10 4.52
N THR A 54 -1.13 23.26 4.35
CA THR A 54 -2.13 22.25 4.67
C THR A 54 -2.61 21.59 3.37
N GLY A 55 -2.24 20.34 3.17
CA GLY A 55 -2.64 19.60 1.97
C GLY A 55 -4.12 19.29 1.93
N ALA A 56 -4.67 19.17 0.72
CA ALA A 56 -6.08 18.88 0.48
C ALA A 56 -6.26 17.94 -0.74
N VAL A 57 -7.38 17.24 -0.76
CA VAL A 57 -7.85 16.44 -1.92
C VAL A 57 -9.21 16.94 -2.34
N VAL A 58 -9.37 17.22 -3.62
CA VAL A 58 -10.66 17.63 -4.21
C VAL A 58 -10.99 16.70 -5.38
N ALA A 59 -12.19 16.12 -5.39
CA ALA A 59 -12.68 15.28 -6.47
C ALA A 59 -13.83 15.97 -7.21
N LEU A 60 -13.66 16.17 -8.52
CA LEU A 60 -14.74 16.66 -9.42
C LEU A 60 -15.51 15.47 -9.96
N GLU A 61 -16.70 15.23 -9.45
CA GLU A 61 -17.53 14.10 -9.84
C GLU A 61 -18.70 14.59 -10.74
N GLY A 62 -18.86 13.98 -11.90
CA GLY A 62 -19.98 14.35 -12.79
C GLY A 62 -19.96 13.62 -14.13
N SER A 63 -21.11 13.69 -14.83
CA SER A 63 -21.29 13.05 -16.13
C SER A 63 -20.37 13.61 -17.23
N ALA A 64 -20.26 12.89 -18.34
CA ALA A 64 -19.49 13.34 -19.50
C ALA A 64 -20.00 14.68 -20.05
N GLY A 65 -19.09 15.60 -20.39
CA GLY A 65 -19.45 16.90 -20.99
C GLY A 65 -20.01 17.96 -20.03
N ILE A 66 -20.08 17.68 -18.70
CA ILE A 66 -20.60 18.62 -17.69
C ILE A 66 -19.68 19.82 -17.40
N GLY A 67 -18.44 19.78 -17.89
CA GLY A 67 -17.48 20.86 -17.74
C GLY A 67 -16.38 20.65 -16.71
N LYS A 68 -16.12 19.41 -16.27
CA LYS A 68 -15.04 19.08 -15.31
C LYS A 68 -13.66 19.55 -15.78
N THR A 69 -13.27 19.18 -17.00
CA THR A 69 -12.01 19.61 -17.61
C THR A 69 -11.84 21.11 -17.60
N ARG A 70 -12.92 21.87 -17.81
CA ARG A 70 -12.90 23.33 -17.80
C ARG A 70 -12.68 23.91 -16.41
N LEU A 71 -13.24 23.26 -15.37
CA LEU A 71 -12.96 23.60 -13.98
C LEU A 71 -11.51 23.29 -13.59
N LEU A 72 -10.95 22.16 -14.06
CA LEU A 72 -9.53 21.84 -13.87
C LEU A 72 -8.62 22.91 -14.48
N TRP A 73 -8.94 23.40 -15.67
CA TRP A 73 -8.23 24.50 -16.33
C TRP A 73 -8.24 25.78 -15.50
N ALA A 74 -9.42 26.22 -15.08
CA ALA A 74 -9.56 27.39 -14.24
C ALA A 74 -8.81 27.25 -12.89
N ALA A 75 -8.72 26.03 -12.36
CA ALA A 75 -7.92 25.72 -11.19
C ALA A 75 -6.42 25.89 -11.46
N MET A 76 -5.93 25.40 -12.60
CA MET A 76 -4.52 25.52 -13.00
C MET A 76 -4.15 26.98 -13.27
N GLU A 77 -4.97 27.76 -13.97
CA GLU A 77 -4.78 29.20 -14.17
C GLU A 77 -4.67 29.93 -12.83
N ARG A 78 -5.61 29.67 -11.90
CA ARG A 78 -5.59 30.27 -10.57
C ARG A 78 -4.39 29.88 -9.72
N ALA A 79 -3.95 28.63 -9.84
CA ALA A 79 -2.77 28.14 -9.16
C ALA A 79 -1.52 28.87 -9.68
N ALA A 80 -1.38 29.01 -10.99
CA ALA A 80 -0.29 29.71 -11.63
C ALA A 80 -0.24 31.21 -11.24
N GLU A 81 -1.40 31.86 -11.15
CA GLU A 81 -1.52 33.25 -10.66
C GLU A 81 -1.13 33.41 -9.18
N SER A 82 -1.15 32.28 -8.43
CA SER A 82 -0.89 32.25 -6.99
C SER A 82 0.47 31.67 -6.63
N ASP A 83 1.43 31.60 -7.56
CA ASP A 83 2.77 30.98 -7.38
C ASP A 83 2.71 29.54 -6.88
N VAL A 84 1.73 28.76 -7.30
CA VAL A 84 1.60 27.34 -7.05
C VAL A 84 2.09 26.58 -8.28
N ALA A 85 3.05 25.67 -8.10
CA ALA A 85 3.53 24.82 -9.19
C ALA A 85 2.44 23.83 -9.61
N VAL A 86 2.30 23.61 -10.93
CA VAL A 86 1.26 22.74 -11.47
C VAL A 86 1.88 21.58 -12.24
N ILE A 87 1.43 20.36 -11.95
CA ILE A 87 1.68 19.19 -12.78
C ILE A 87 0.34 18.53 -13.11
N SER A 88 0.19 18.06 -14.33
CA SER A 88 -1.08 17.52 -14.78
C SER A 88 -0.93 16.26 -15.61
N ALA A 89 -1.94 15.39 -15.53
CA ALA A 89 -2.06 14.19 -16.34
C ALA A 89 -3.51 13.95 -16.72
N ARG A 90 -3.72 13.12 -17.73
CA ARG A 90 -5.04 12.69 -18.16
C ARG A 90 -5.10 11.19 -18.35
N GLY A 91 -6.14 10.56 -17.78
CA GLY A 91 -6.46 9.17 -18.05
C GLY A 91 -6.97 8.96 -19.47
N GLY A 92 -6.40 8.00 -20.18
CA GLY A 92 -6.81 7.62 -21.52
C GLY A 92 -7.34 6.18 -21.56
N GLN A 93 -8.40 5.95 -22.33
CA GLN A 93 -9.01 4.61 -22.38
C GLN A 93 -8.05 3.50 -22.86
N MET A 94 -7.04 3.83 -23.66
CA MET A 94 -5.99 2.92 -24.10
C MET A 94 -4.83 2.83 -23.09
N GLU A 95 -4.70 3.82 -22.21
CA GLU A 95 -3.63 3.89 -21.22
C GLU A 95 -3.94 3.10 -19.95
N THR A 96 -5.18 2.63 -19.77
CA THR A 96 -5.57 1.73 -18.67
C THR A 96 -4.70 0.48 -18.60
N GLU A 97 -4.08 0.10 -19.72
CA GLU A 97 -3.21 -1.06 -19.86
C GLU A 97 -1.70 -0.71 -19.84
N PHE A 98 -1.37 0.54 -19.48
CA PHE A 98 0.00 1.02 -19.45
C PHE A 98 0.45 1.28 -18.01
N ALA A 99 1.43 0.50 -17.51
CA ALA A 99 1.88 0.59 -16.14
C ALA A 99 2.35 2.00 -15.76
N PHE A 100 1.70 2.58 -14.74
CA PHE A 100 1.99 3.93 -14.25
C PHE A 100 1.86 5.03 -15.33
N GLY A 101 0.97 4.86 -16.32
CA GLY A 101 0.79 5.82 -17.41
C GLY A 101 0.51 7.23 -16.92
N VAL A 102 -0.49 7.39 -16.03
CA VAL A 102 -0.84 8.69 -15.42
C VAL A 102 0.30 9.23 -14.55
N ALA A 103 0.94 8.38 -13.74
CA ALA A 103 2.07 8.82 -12.91
C ALA A 103 3.26 9.30 -13.76
N ARG A 104 3.55 8.64 -14.88
CA ARG A 104 4.61 9.06 -15.81
C ARG A 104 4.29 10.40 -16.45
N GLN A 105 3.07 10.62 -16.92
CA GLN A 105 2.63 11.92 -17.44
C GLN A 105 2.84 13.05 -16.42
N LEU A 106 2.64 12.79 -15.12
CA LEU A 106 2.88 13.78 -14.06
C LEU A 106 4.35 14.14 -13.90
N PHE A 107 5.25 13.16 -13.95
CA PHE A 107 6.63 13.36 -13.49
C PHE A 107 7.68 13.40 -14.60
N GLU A 108 7.47 12.74 -15.74
CA GLU A 108 8.43 12.77 -16.86
C GLU A 108 8.70 14.17 -17.40
N PRO A 109 7.69 15.05 -17.58
CA PRO A 109 7.92 16.42 -18.02
C PRO A 109 8.77 17.22 -17.03
N VAL A 110 8.54 17.02 -15.72
CA VAL A 110 9.33 17.67 -14.66
C VAL A 110 10.80 17.25 -14.74
N LEU A 111 11.05 15.95 -14.91
CA LEU A 111 12.42 15.43 -15.03
C LEU A 111 13.08 15.82 -16.35
N ALA A 112 12.32 15.94 -17.44
CA ALA A 112 12.84 16.39 -18.74
C ALA A 112 13.26 17.86 -18.70
N ALA A 113 12.54 18.70 -17.95
CA ALA A 113 12.84 20.11 -17.77
C ALA A 113 13.97 20.38 -16.75
N ALA A 114 14.27 19.42 -15.86
CA ALA A 114 15.30 19.56 -14.83
C ALA A 114 16.72 19.39 -15.39
N GLU A 115 17.68 20.21 -14.89
CA GLU A 115 19.09 20.01 -15.17
C GLU A 115 19.61 18.69 -14.55
N THR A 116 20.74 18.17 -15.08
CA THR A 116 21.27 16.85 -14.67
C THR A 116 21.48 16.74 -13.15
N GLY A 117 22.05 17.75 -12.50
CA GLY A 117 22.26 17.75 -11.04
C GLY A 117 20.96 17.83 -10.26
N GLU A 118 19.99 18.57 -10.75
CA GLU A 118 18.66 18.69 -10.15
C GLU A 118 17.85 17.38 -10.28
N ARG A 119 17.96 16.74 -11.44
CA ARG A 119 17.36 15.42 -11.70
C ARG A 119 17.90 14.36 -10.74
N GLU A 120 19.22 14.35 -10.48
CA GLU A 120 19.83 13.46 -9.49
C GLU A 120 19.25 13.69 -8.10
N VAL A 121 19.17 14.95 -7.65
CA VAL A 121 18.59 15.30 -6.34
C VAL A 121 17.11 14.88 -6.22
N LEU A 122 16.33 15.05 -7.30
CA LEU A 122 14.91 14.61 -7.30
C LEU A 122 14.77 13.10 -7.14
N LEU A 123 15.69 12.31 -7.70
CA LEU A 123 15.65 10.85 -7.72
C LEU A 123 16.55 10.18 -6.66
N GLU A 124 17.10 10.91 -5.69
CA GLU A 124 17.90 10.35 -4.58
C GLU A 124 17.06 9.98 -3.35
N GLY A 125 17.63 9.15 -2.47
CA GLY A 125 17.03 8.78 -1.19
C GLY A 125 15.68 8.08 -1.37
N ALA A 126 14.64 8.49 -0.66
CA ALA A 126 13.31 7.88 -0.73
C ALA A 126 12.68 7.89 -2.13
N ALA A 127 13.13 8.77 -3.03
CA ALA A 127 12.65 8.83 -4.41
C ALA A 127 13.42 7.89 -5.38
N ALA A 128 14.52 7.27 -4.95
CA ALA A 128 15.37 6.45 -5.81
C ALA A 128 14.62 5.32 -6.54
N PRO A 129 13.66 4.62 -5.94
CA PRO A 129 12.90 3.59 -6.65
C PRO A 129 12.08 4.11 -7.85
N ALA A 130 11.66 5.38 -7.85
CA ALA A 130 10.95 5.98 -8.98
C ALA A 130 11.84 6.16 -10.22
N ALA A 131 13.18 6.14 -10.08
CA ALA A 131 14.11 6.26 -11.18
C ALA A 131 13.97 5.15 -12.24
N LEU A 132 13.63 3.95 -11.81
CA LEU A 132 13.39 2.81 -12.72
C LEU A 132 12.15 3.02 -13.60
N LEU A 133 11.13 3.68 -13.06
CA LEU A 133 9.91 4.00 -13.76
C LEU A 133 10.12 5.17 -14.73
N LEU A 134 10.86 6.20 -14.29
CA LEU A 134 10.97 7.51 -14.95
C LEU A 134 12.26 7.67 -15.81
N GLY A 135 12.99 6.59 -16.08
CA GLY A 135 14.14 6.60 -17.02
C GLY A 135 15.37 7.33 -16.49
N GLY A 136 15.59 7.39 -15.18
CA GLY A 136 16.81 7.96 -14.57
C GLY A 136 18.03 7.06 -14.81
N GLY A 137 19.07 7.57 -15.46
CA GLY A 137 20.25 6.85 -15.96
C GLY A 137 21.20 6.21 -14.93
N ARG A 138 20.75 5.90 -13.73
CA ARG A 138 21.43 5.13 -12.67
C ARG A 138 20.69 3.85 -12.28
N ALA A 139 19.75 3.39 -13.12
CA ALA A 139 19.02 2.14 -12.91
C ALA A 139 19.95 0.92 -12.69
N ASP A 140 21.16 0.92 -13.28
CA ASP A 140 22.18 -0.14 -13.13
C ASP A 140 22.78 -0.26 -11.71
N ARG A 141 22.55 0.72 -10.83
CA ARG A 141 23.07 0.68 -9.44
C ARG A 141 22.10 0.07 -8.42
N LEU A 142 20.82 0.03 -8.75
CA LEU A 142 19.85 -0.78 -8.03
C LEU A 142 19.93 -2.17 -8.70
N GLY A 143 20.76 -3.06 -8.17
CA GLY A 143 20.97 -4.40 -8.73
C GLY A 143 19.66 -5.02 -9.21
N GLU A 144 19.73 -5.86 -10.25
CA GLU A 144 18.54 -6.62 -10.65
C GLU A 144 17.94 -7.27 -9.39
N PRO A 145 16.62 -7.23 -9.20
CA PRO A 145 16.02 -7.96 -8.10
C PRO A 145 16.35 -9.42 -8.37
N VAL A 146 17.29 -9.93 -7.61
CA VAL A 146 17.62 -11.33 -7.65
C VAL A 146 16.32 -12.03 -7.24
N GLY A 147 15.65 -12.72 -8.19
CA GLY A 147 14.47 -13.55 -7.92
C GLY A 147 13.07 -12.99 -8.20
N GLY A 148 12.90 -11.92 -8.97
CA GLY A 148 11.57 -11.47 -9.43
C GLY A 148 10.67 -10.92 -8.32
N GLY A 149 11.24 -10.25 -7.30
CA GLY A 149 10.50 -9.62 -6.21
C GLY A 149 9.55 -8.50 -6.70
N ASP A 150 8.41 -8.39 -6.06
CA ASP A 150 7.43 -7.31 -6.28
C ASP A 150 8.02 -5.95 -5.87
N ARG A 151 8.04 -4.99 -6.79
CA ARG A 151 8.52 -3.61 -6.58
C ARG A 151 7.40 -2.58 -6.44
N SER A 152 6.14 -3.01 -6.38
CA SER A 152 5.00 -2.09 -6.38
C SER A 152 5.07 -1.08 -5.23
N PHE A 153 5.41 -1.53 -4.04
CA PHE A 153 5.51 -0.65 -2.87
C PHE A 153 6.65 0.36 -2.98
N ALA A 154 7.85 -0.05 -3.48
CA ALA A 154 8.95 0.89 -3.68
C ALA A 154 8.62 1.95 -4.71
N THR A 155 7.99 1.57 -5.82
CA THR A 155 7.61 2.52 -6.86
C THR A 155 6.62 3.56 -6.32
N LEU A 156 5.59 3.12 -5.57
CA LEU A 156 4.64 4.03 -4.92
C LEU A 156 5.33 4.96 -3.92
N HIS A 157 6.19 4.41 -3.07
CA HIS A 157 6.95 5.18 -2.09
C HIS A 157 7.95 6.14 -2.76
N GLY A 158 8.61 5.70 -3.82
CA GLY A 158 9.51 6.53 -4.62
C GLY A 158 8.81 7.71 -5.27
N LEU A 159 7.64 7.49 -5.87
CA LEU A 159 6.80 8.55 -6.43
C LEU A 159 6.31 9.54 -5.35
N TYR A 160 5.92 9.04 -4.18
CA TYR A 160 5.59 9.88 -3.04
C TYR A 160 6.80 10.71 -2.55
N GLY A 161 7.99 10.09 -2.47
CA GLY A 161 9.23 10.77 -2.14
C GLY A 161 9.54 11.92 -3.11
N MET A 162 9.36 11.68 -4.41
CA MET A 162 9.51 12.71 -5.44
C MET A 162 8.46 13.82 -5.30
N THR A 163 7.19 13.47 -5.11
CA THR A 163 6.10 14.44 -4.85
C THR A 163 6.41 15.31 -3.64
N SER A 164 6.88 14.72 -2.55
CA SER A 164 7.26 15.44 -1.34
C SER A 164 8.41 16.42 -1.57
N LYS A 165 9.41 16.05 -2.38
CA LYS A 165 10.52 16.94 -2.75
C LYS A 165 10.05 18.10 -3.61
N LEU A 166 9.17 17.87 -4.57
CA LEU A 166 8.57 18.93 -5.39
C LEU A 166 7.75 19.90 -4.51
N ALA A 167 6.87 19.37 -3.68
CA ALA A 167 6.07 20.16 -2.76
C ALA A 167 6.92 20.90 -1.70
N ALA A 168 8.14 20.41 -1.41
CA ALA A 168 9.09 21.12 -0.54
C ALA A 168 9.67 22.37 -1.18
N ARG A 169 9.74 22.43 -2.49
CA ARG A 169 10.30 23.58 -3.24
C ARG A 169 9.28 24.70 -3.43
N ALA A 170 8.05 24.33 -3.77
CA ALA A 170 6.94 25.27 -3.93
C ALA A 170 5.62 24.53 -3.63
N PRO A 171 4.55 25.24 -3.21
CA PRO A 171 3.24 24.66 -3.13
C PRO A 171 2.87 24.02 -4.47
N LEU A 172 2.26 22.81 -4.45
CA LEU A 172 2.08 21.97 -5.63
C LEU A 172 0.60 21.67 -5.86
N LEU A 173 0.13 21.88 -7.07
CA LEU A 173 -1.16 21.39 -7.58
C LEU A 173 -0.92 20.20 -8.50
N ILE A 174 -1.47 19.06 -8.15
CA ILE A 174 -1.51 17.86 -9.00
C ILE A 174 -2.92 17.73 -9.56
N VAL A 175 -3.02 17.72 -10.90
CA VAL A 175 -4.31 17.61 -11.61
C VAL A 175 -4.36 16.30 -12.38
N VAL A 176 -5.43 15.53 -12.20
CA VAL A 176 -5.68 14.32 -12.98
C VAL A 176 -7.08 14.39 -13.59
N ASP A 177 -7.12 14.59 -14.91
CA ASP A 177 -8.38 14.55 -15.66
C ASP A 177 -8.73 13.11 -16.05
N ASP A 178 -10.02 12.82 -16.16
CA ASP A 178 -10.57 11.51 -16.55
C ASP A 178 -9.91 10.34 -15.77
N ALA A 179 -9.70 10.48 -14.44
CA ALA A 179 -9.02 9.50 -13.60
C ALA A 179 -9.66 8.09 -13.61
N HIS A 180 -10.92 7.96 -14.06
CA HIS A 180 -11.60 6.67 -14.27
C HIS A 180 -10.96 5.82 -15.39
N TRP A 181 -10.12 6.43 -16.25
CA TRP A 181 -9.31 5.75 -17.26
C TRP A 181 -7.83 5.59 -16.85
N ALA A 182 -7.48 5.92 -15.61
CA ALA A 182 -6.13 5.70 -15.14
C ALA A 182 -5.85 4.21 -14.91
N ASP A 183 -4.61 3.80 -15.11
CA ASP A 183 -4.13 2.45 -14.83
C ASP A 183 -4.15 2.12 -13.33
N VAL A 184 -4.23 0.83 -12.97
CA VAL A 184 -4.28 0.38 -11.57
C VAL A 184 -3.11 0.87 -10.72
N PRO A 185 -1.85 0.75 -11.16
CA PRO A 185 -0.70 1.26 -10.42
C PRO A 185 -0.78 2.77 -10.17
N SER A 186 -1.21 3.57 -11.15
CA SER A 186 -1.42 5.02 -10.97
C SER A 186 -2.55 5.32 -9.99
N LEU A 187 -3.68 4.60 -10.04
CA LEU A 187 -4.77 4.77 -9.06
C LEU A 187 -4.30 4.41 -7.64
N ARG A 188 -3.51 3.35 -7.48
CA ARG A 188 -2.89 3.01 -6.19
C ARG A 188 -1.96 4.12 -5.70
N PHE A 189 -1.18 4.72 -6.61
CA PHE A 189 -0.33 5.86 -6.27
C PHE A 189 -1.16 7.08 -5.82
N LEU A 190 -2.21 7.44 -6.55
CA LEU A 190 -3.08 8.56 -6.17
C LEU A 190 -3.76 8.31 -4.81
N GLY A 191 -4.24 7.09 -4.56
CA GLY A 191 -4.79 6.70 -3.26
C GLY A 191 -3.73 6.72 -2.13
N TYR A 192 -2.51 6.28 -2.42
CA TYR A 192 -1.38 6.37 -1.49
C TYR A 192 -1.05 7.81 -1.13
N LEU A 193 -1.06 8.70 -2.14
CA LEU A 193 -0.80 10.13 -1.99
C LEU A 193 -1.93 10.83 -1.21
N ALA A 194 -3.19 10.54 -1.55
CA ALA A 194 -4.37 11.14 -0.92
C ALA A 194 -4.39 10.92 0.60
N ARG A 195 -4.05 9.72 1.06
CA ARG A 195 -3.96 9.40 2.51
C ARG A 195 -2.82 10.11 3.24
N ARG A 196 -1.85 10.68 2.52
CA ARG A 196 -0.64 11.32 3.06
C ARG A 196 -0.50 12.79 2.70
N VAL A 197 -1.55 13.38 2.14
CA VAL A 197 -1.54 14.77 1.68
C VAL A 197 -1.38 15.75 2.84
N HIS A 198 -1.85 15.40 4.03
CA HIS A 198 -1.74 16.26 5.20
C HIS A 198 -0.29 16.57 5.57
N GLY A 199 -0.03 17.85 5.78
CA GLY A 199 1.30 18.35 6.08
C GLY A 199 2.21 18.53 4.87
N LEU A 200 1.71 18.29 3.64
CA LEU A 200 2.35 18.68 2.40
C LEU A 200 1.67 19.94 1.85
N PRO A 201 2.41 20.96 1.39
CA PRO A 201 1.83 22.12 0.72
C PRO A 201 1.40 21.73 -0.69
N MET A 202 0.32 20.94 -0.80
CA MET A 202 -0.15 20.46 -2.08
C MET A 202 -1.66 20.28 -2.12
N LEU A 203 -2.22 20.40 -3.32
CA LEU A 203 -3.59 20.04 -3.66
C LEU A 203 -3.57 18.92 -4.68
N LEU A 204 -4.26 17.82 -4.39
CA LEU A 204 -4.60 16.79 -5.37
C LEU A 204 -6.02 17.05 -5.89
N LEU A 205 -6.15 17.34 -7.18
CA LEU A 205 -7.41 17.62 -7.84
C LEU A 205 -7.67 16.58 -8.92
N VAL A 206 -8.69 15.75 -8.75
CA VAL A 206 -9.03 14.65 -9.67
C VAL A 206 -10.41 14.81 -10.26
N ALA A 207 -10.59 14.47 -11.55
CA ALA A 207 -11.89 14.43 -12.20
C ALA A 207 -12.30 12.98 -12.50
N VAL A 208 -13.52 12.62 -12.09
CA VAL A 208 -14.05 11.26 -12.23
C VAL A 208 -15.46 11.25 -12.83
N ARG A 209 -15.85 10.11 -13.41
CA ARG A 209 -17.23 9.84 -13.89
C ARG A 209 -17.80 8.68 -13.09
N PRO A 210 -18.83 8.89 -12.27
CA PRO A 210 -19.42 7.82 -11.46
C PRO A 210 -20.18 6.80 -12.30
N GLU A 211 -20.72 7.22 -13.46
CA GLU A 211 -21.55 6.38 -14.36
C GLU A 211 -20.72 5.42 -15.23
N ASP A 212 -19.43 5.67 -15.34
CA ASP A 212 -18.49 4.86 -16.13
C ASP A 212 -17.35 4.39 -15.21
N PRO A 213 -17.60 3.39 -14.35
CA PRO A 213 -16.65 3.00 -13.32
C PRO A 213 -15.35 2.38 -13.86
N GLY A 214 -15.26 2.17 -15.18
CA GLY A 214 -14.09 1.51 -15.76
C GLY A 214 -13.86 0.11 -15.16
N ALA A 215 -12.74 -0.51 -15.50
CA ALA A 215 -12.35 -1.80 -14.91
C ALA A 215 -11.96 -1.71 -13.42
N HIS A 216 -11.85 -0.51 -12.83
CA HIS A 216 -11.21 -0.26 -11.54
C HIS A 216 -12.07 0.56 -10.56
N GLY A 217 -13.39 0.40 -10.65
CA GLY A 217 -14.37 1.17 -9.87
C GLY A 217 -14.16 1.18 -8.35
N LEU A 218 -13.65 0.09 -7.76
CA LEU A 218 -13.36 0.02 -6.33
C LEU A 218 -12.25 1.00 -5.91
N LEU A 219 -11.13 1.04 -6.63
CA LEU A 219 -10.01 1.94 -6.32
C LEU A 219 -10.39 3.41 -6.48
N LEU A 220 -11.22 3.72 -7.47
CA LEU A 220 -11.78 5.06 -7.65
C LEU A 220 -12.73 5.43 -6.51
N THR A 221 -13.59 4.49 -6.11
CA THR A 221 -14.50 4.70 -4.99
C THR A 221 -13.71 4.96 -3.70
N GLU A 222 -12.67 4.20 -3.43
CA GLU A 222 -11.78 4.42 -2.27
C GLU A 222 -11.09 5.79 -2.33
N LEU A 223 -10.65 6.22 -3.51
CA LEU A 223 -10.01 7.52 -3.70
C LEU A 223 -10.99 8.67 -3.41
N VAL A 224 -12.25 8.55 -3.85
CA VAL A 224 -13.27 9.62 -3.75
C VAL A 224 -14.02 9.57 -2.41
N ALA A 225 -14.23 8.38 -1.82
CA ALA A 225 -14.95 8.20 -0.57
C ALA A 225 -14.11 8.44 0.69
N GLY A 226 -12.85 8.82 0.54
CA GLY A 226 -11.99 9.15 1.68
C GLY A 226 -12.61 10.23 2.57
N PRO A 227 -12.50 10.12 3.92
CA PRO A 227 -13.18 11.05 4.86
C PRO A 227 -12.71 12.51 4.74
N GLU A 228 -11.61 12.74 4.05
CA GLU A 228 -10.96 14.04 3.91
C GLU A 228 -10.98 14.55 2.45
N VAL A 229 -11.73 13.88 1.59
CA VAL A 229 -11.88 14.26 0.18
C VAL A 229 -13.08 15.19 0.03
N ASP A 230 -12.83 16.39 -0.47
CA ASP A 230 -13.89 17.34 -0.81
C ASP A 230 -14.45 17.02 -2.19
N VAL A 231 -15.69 16.49 -2.24
CA VAL A 231 -16.34 16.09 -3.49
C VAL A 231 -17.18 17.24 -4.04
N VAL A 232 -16.79 17.74 -5.20
CA VAL A 232 -17.47 18.80 -5.95
C VAL A 232 -18.25 18.19 -7.11
N ARG A 233 -19.55 18.47 -7.19
CA ARG A 233 -20.45 17.93 -8.23
C ARG A 233 -21.04 19.06 -9.09
N PRO A 234 -20.39 19.38 -10.23
CA PRO A 234 -20.93 20.40 -11.14
C PRO A 234 -22.28 19.96 -11.71
N GLY A 235 -23.28 20.81 -11.58
CA GLY A 235 -24.60 20.59 -12.14
C GLY A 235 -24.72 20.97 -13.65
N PRO A 236 -25.80 20.54 -14.33
CA PRO A 236 -26.11 21.02 -15.66
C PRO A 236 -26.46 22.52 -15.64
N PHE A 237 -26.29 23.20 -16.77
CA PHE A 237 -26.66 24.60 -16.90
C PHE A 237 -28.14 24.84 -16.70
N THR A 238 -28.49 25.93 -16.02
CA THR A 238 -29.87 26.41 -15.92
C THR A 238 -30.34 26.99 -17.25
N LEU A 239 -31.63 27.27 -17.33
CA LEU A 239 -32.20 27.93 -18.51
C LEU A 239 -31.57 29.31 -18.77
N ASP A 240 -31.13 30.00 -17.71
CA ASP A 240 -30.53 31.33 -17.81
C ASP A 240 -29.11 31.29 -18.38
N ALA A 241 -28.30 30.29 -17.98
CA ALA A 241 -27.01 30.04 -18.60
C ALA A 241 -27.16 29.68 -20.09
N VAL A 242 -28.13 28.83 -20.43
CA VAL A 242 -28.41 28.47 -21.83
C VAL A 242 -28.83 29.71 -22.63
N ARG A 243 -29.66 30.57 -22.05
CA ARG A 243 -30.05 31.85 -22.69
C ARG A 243 -28.84 32.71 -22.99
N THR A 244 -27.94 32.86 -22.03
CA THR A 244 -26.70 33.64 -22.19
C THR A 244 -25.85 33.08 -23.34
N LEU A 245 -25.61 31.77 -23.37
CA LEU A 245 -24.81 31.14 -24.43
C LEU A 245 -25.45 31.27 -25.83
N VAL A 246 -26.77 31.08 -25.93
CA VAL A 246 -27.48 31.25 -27.20
C VAL A 246 -27.42 32.70 -27.64
N GLN A 247 -27.57 33.65 -26.74
CA GLN A 247 -27.48 35.07 -27.02
C GLN A 247 -26.11 35.48 -27.52
N ASP A 248 -25.05 35.00 -26.86
CA ASP A 248 -23.65 35.25 -27.27
C ASP A 248 -23.35 34.65 -28.65
N ALA A 249 -23.86 33.46 -28.92
CA ALA A 249 -23.57 32.71 -30.15
C ALA A 249 -24.27 33.26 -31.37
N PHE A 250 -25.50 33.73 -31.24
CA PHE A 250 -26.30 34.21 -32.37
C PHE A 250 -26.37 35.74 -32.45
N ALA A 251 -26.01 36.45 -31.38
CA ALA A 251 -26.13 37.92 -31.28
C ALA A 251 -27.41 38.49 -31.89
N PRO A 252 -28.61 37.92 -31.59
CA PRO A 252 -29.84 38.26 -32.23
C PRO A 252 -30.38 39.62 -31.74
N ALA A 253 -31.11 40.34 -32.59
CA ALA A 253 -31.85 41.50 -32.17
C ALA A 253 -33.00 41.19 -31.19
N SER A 254 -33.55 39.96 -31.25
CA SER A 254 -34.48 39.40 -30.28
C SER A 254 -34.29 37.89 -30.20
N LEU A 255 -34.38 37.35 -28.97
CA LEU A 255 -34.26 35.94 -28.69
C LEU A 255 -35.61 35.37 -28.23
N ASP A 256 -36.12 34.37 -28.93
CA ASP A 256 -37.38 33.71 -28.52
C ASP A 256 -37.13 32.77 -27.33
N PRO A 257 -37.87 32.93 -26.21
CA PRO A 257 -37.74 32.06 -25.04
C PRO A 257 -38.04 30.57 -25.31
N ARG A 258 -38.86 30.27 -26.31
CA ARG A 258 -39.17 28.89 -26.73
C ARG A 258 -37.97 28.22 -27.37
N PHE A 259 -37.20 28.95 -28.16
CA PHE A 259 -35.94 28.47 -28.76
C PHE A 259 -34.92 28.09 -27.67
N VAL A 260 -34.71 28.96 -26.66
CA VAL A 260 -33.83 28.70 -25.53
C VAL A 260 -34.29 27.47 -24.76
N ARG A 261 -35.59 27.35 -24.47
CA ARG A 261 -36.16 26.19 -23.80
C ARG A 261 -36.01 24.91 -24.64
N GLY A 262 -36.17 25.00 -25.96
CA GLY A 262 -35.90 23.90 -26.88
C GLY A 262 -34.44 23.40 -26.79
N CYS A 263 -33.48 24.32 -26.82
CA CYS A 263 -32.07 23.99 -26.64
C CYS A 263 -31.79 23.34 -25.28
N TRP A 264 -32.34 23.89 -24.19
CA TRP A 264 -32.21 23.35 -22.86
C TRP A 264 -32.81 21.95 -22.71
N THR A 265 -34.03 21.75 -23.18
CA THR A 265 -34.74 20.46 -23.10
C THR A 265 -34.01 19.37 -23.91
N THR A 266 -33.49 19.71 -25.07
CA THR A 266 -32.80 18.79 -25.98
C THR A 266 -31.46 18.35 -25.43
N THR A 267 -30.76 19.23 -24.71
CA THR A 267 -29.40 18.94 -24.16
C THR A 267 -29.42 18.58 -22.69
N GLY A 268 -30.56 18.71 -22.00
CA GLY A 268 -30.64 18.56 -20.53
C GLY A 268 -29.76 19.55 -19.78
N GLY A 269 -29.39 20.68 -20.42
CA GLY A 269 -28.45 21.66 -19.88
C GLY A 269 -27.01 21.21 -19.87
N ASN A 270 -26.68 20.08 -20.53
CA ASN A 270 -25.27 19.62 -20.61
C ASN A 270 -24.44 20.59 -21.46
N PRO A 271 -23.38 21.20 -20.91
CA PRO A 271 -22.59 22.23 -21.61
C PRO A 271 -22.03 21.79 -22.95
N PHE A 272 -21.48 20.58 -23.02
CA PHE A 272 -20.90 20.04 -24.26
C PHE A 272 -21.96 19.85 -25.35
N LEU A 273 -23.05 19.18 -25.01
CA LEU A 273 -24.15 18.96 -25.96
C LEU A 273 -24.76 20.28 -26.44
N LEU A 274 -24.88 21.25 -25.55
CA LEU A 274 -25.37 22.58 -25.88
C LEU A 274 -24.49 23.31 -26.90
N MET A 275 -23.17 23.30 -26.67
CA MET A 275 -22.20 23.91 -27.58
C MET A 275 -22.22 23.26 -28.97
N GLN A 276 -22.33 21.92 -29.00
CA GLN A 276 -22.44 21.18 -30.26
C GLN A 276 -23.75 21.53 -30.99
N LEU A 277 -24.87 21.61 -30.27
CA LEU A 277 -26.16 21.97 -30.82
C LEU A 277 -26.13 23.40 -31.39
N ILE A 278 -25.62 24.39 -30.64
CA ILE A 278 -25.47 25.78 -31.09
C ILE A 278 -24.58 25.84 -32.33
N GLY A 279 -23.45 25.15 -32.36
CA GLY A 279 -22.56 25.09 -33.52
C GLY A 279 -23.26 24.53 -34.76
N ALA A 280 -24.00 23.43 -34.62
CA ALA A 280 -24.75 22.83 -35.71
C ALA A 280 -25.88 23.73 -36.25
N LEU A 281 -26.59 24.40 -35.36
CA LEU A 281 -27.65 25.34 -35.75
C LEU A 281 -27.09 26.56 -36.51
N ARG A 282 -25.93 27.07 -36.07
CA ARG A 282 -25.20 28.16 -36.76
C ARG A 282 -24.75 27.76 -38.17
N VAL A 283 -24.15 26.58 -38.31
CA VAL A 283 -23.73 26.09 -39.64
C VAL A 283 -24.91 25.96 -40.62
N ARG A 284 -26.08 25.61 -40.11
CA ARG A 284 -27.32 25.52 -40.90
C ARG A 284 -28.01 26.90 -41.15
N GLY A 285 -27.47 27.96 -40.59
CA GLY A 285 -28.05 29.30 -40.70
C GLY A 285 -29.38 29.48 -39.97
N VAL A 286 -29.69 28.60 -39.01
CA VAL A 286 -30.95 28.65 -38.23
C VAL A 286 -30.93 29.89 -37.35
N GLN A 287 -32.03 30.66 -37.40
CA GLN A 287 -32.20 31.84 -36.55
C GLN A 287 -32.97 31.50 -35.28
N PRO A 288 -32.68 32.13 -34.12
CA PRO A 288 -33.29 31.81 -32.84
C PRO A 288 -34.73 32.31 -32.69
N THR A 289 -35.63 31.80 -33.51
CA THR A 289 -37.07 32.15 -33.58
C THR A 289 -37.94 31.00 -33.11
N SER A 290 -39.22 31.27 -32.84
CA SER A 290 -40.23 30.27 -32.47
C SER A 290 -40.38 29.14 -33.51
N ASP A 291 -40.26 29.47 -34.78
CA ASP A 291 -40.47 28.56 -35.91
C ASP A 291 -39.28 27.58 -36.09
N ALA A 292 -38.16 27.89 -35.48
CA ALA A 292 -36.98 27.05 -35.50
C ALA A 292 -36.94 25.95 -34.40
N VAL A 293 -37.96 25.91 -33.53
CA VAL A 293 -37.99 24.90 -32.42
C VAL A 293 -38.10 23.49 -32.94
N GLU A 294 -38.80 23.23 -34.02
CA GLU A 294 -38.87 21.90 -34.66
C GLU A 294 -37.50 21.48 -35.21
N GLN A 295 -36.73 22.41 -35.77
CA GLN A 295 -35.39 22.17 -36.27
C GLN A 295 -34.40 21.85 -35.13
N ILE A 296 -34.61 22.38 -33.91
CA ILE A 296 -33.85 21.98 -32.74
C ILE A 296 -34.08 20.51 -32.43
N GLY A 297 -35.31 20.03 -32.49
CA GLY A 297 -35.68 18.63 -32.29
C GLY A 297 -35.03 17.70 -33.33
N GLU A 298 -35.05 18.10 -34.60
CA GLU A 298 -34.42 17.33 -35.70
C GLU A 298 -32.88 17.27 -35.56
N VAL A 299 -32.23 18.36 -35.14
CA VAL A 299 -30.79 18.42 -34.93
C VAL A 299 -30.37 17.72 -33.61
N GLY A 300 -31.21 17.88 -32.57
CA GLY A 300 -30.90 17.36 -31.22
C GLY A 300 -31.24 15.88 -30.98
N LEU A 301 -32.07 15.26 -31.81
CA LEU A 301 -32.34 13.82 -31.81
C LEU A 301 -31.13 12.97 -32.30
N THR A 302 -30.08 13.64 -32.77
CA THR A 302 -28.85 12.98 -33.18
C THR A 302 -27.90 12.82 -31.99
N THR A 303 -27.73 11.58 -31.53
CA THR A 303 -26.64 11.21 -30.65
C THR A 303 -25.28 11.71 -31.19
N VAL A 304 -24.29 11.92 -30.33
CA VAL A 304 -22.93 12.33 -30.73
C VAL A 304 -22.42 11.49 -31.92
N SER A 305 -22.68 10.19 -31.92
CA SER A 305 -22.33 9.27 -33.01
C SER A 305 -22.94 9.67 -34.35
N ARG A 306 -24.24 10.02 -34.40
CA ARG A 306 -24.89 10.39 -35.66
C ARG A 306 -24.38 11.73 -36.21
N TRP A 307 -24.05 12.68 -35.31
CA TRP A 307 -23.44 13.95 -35.69
C TRP A 307 -22.03 13.74 -36.28
N ILE A 308 -21.22 12.85 -35.67
CA ILE A 308 -19.89 12.49 -36.18
C ILE A 308 -20.03 11.83 -37.55
N ASN A 309 -20.97 10.87 -37.70
CA ASN A 309 -21.19 10.14 -38.94
C ASN A 309 -21.64 11.10 -40.08
N LEU A 310 -22.45 12.09 -39.80
CA LEU A 310 -22.83 13.10 -40.79
C LEU A 310 -21.65 13.96 -41.26
N ARG A 311 -20.72 14.31 -40.38
CA ARG A 311 -19.52 15.06 -40.75
C ARG A 311 -18.51 14.20 -41.51
N LEU A 312 -18.31 12.94 -41.05
CA LEU A 312 -17.46 11.99 -41.76
C LEU A 312 -18.01 11.67 -43.15
N ALA A 313 -19.32 11.53 -43.31
CA ALA A 313 -19.96 11.31 -44.63
C ALA A 313 -19.79 12.46 -45.64
N ALA A 314 -19.50 13.69 -45.14
CA ALA A 314 -19.20 14.84 -46.00
C ALA A 314 -17.73 14.90 -46.44
N LEU A 315 -16.88 14.04 -45.91
CA LEU A 315 -15.45 13.94 -46.24
C LEU A 315 -15.17 12.72 -47.15
N PRO A 316 -14.01 12.67 -47.81
CA PRO A 316 -13.57 11.50 -48.57
C PRO A 316 -13.51 10.25 -47.69
N PRO A 317 -13.65 9.03 -48.25
CA PRO A 317 -13.52 7.78 -47.49
C PRO A 317 -12.18 7.62 -46.76
N SER A 318 -11.09 8.24 -47.29
CA SER A 318 -9.77 8.31 -46.66
C SER A 318 -9.82 8.99 -45.29
N ALA A 319 -10.64 10.03 -45.11
CA ALA A 319 -10.80 10.72 -43.85
C ALA A 319 -11.46 9.80 -42.78
N THR A 320 -12.45 9.00 -43.14
CA THR A 320 -13.07 8.04 -42.26
C THR A 320 -12.04 6.96 -41.85
N ALA A 321 -11.28 6.42 -42.83
CA ALA A 321 -10.24 5.41 -42.55
C ALA A 321 -9.15 5.95 -41.61
N LEU A 322 -8.72 7.22 -41.79
CA LEU A 322 -7.75 7.87 -40.91
C LEU A 322 -8.32 8.11 -39.51
N ALA A 323 -9.55 8.58 -39.40
CA ALA A 323 -10.21 8.78 -38.10
C ALA A 323 -10.35 7.45 -37.33
N GLU A 324 -10.69 6.36 -38.00
CA GLU A 324 -10.72 5.02 -37.41
C GLU A 324 -9.32 4.57 -36.96
N ALA A 325 -8.28 4.83 -37.76
CA ALA A 325 -6.89 4.49 -37.43
C ALA A 325 -6.41 5.26 -36.17
N VAL A 326 -6.67 6.57 -36.12
CA VAL A 326 -6.37 7.41 -34.94
C VAL A 326 -7.17 6.94 -33.72
N ALA A 327 -8.44 6.53 -33.90
CA ALA A 327 -9.24 6.02 -32.80
C ALA A 327 -8.66 4.73 -32.20
N VAL A 328 -8.02 3.90 -33.01
CA VAL A 328 -7.32 2.66 -32.58
C VAL A 328 -5.96 2.98 -31.95
N LEU A 329 -5.14 3.84 -32.57
CA LEU A 329 -3.78 4.16 -32.07
C LEU A 329 -3.81 4.98 -30.79
N GLY A 330 -4.80 5.83 -30.61
CA GLY A 330 -4.90 6.73 -29.46
C GLY A 330 -4.60 8.20 -29.80
N ASP A 331 -4.81 9.08 -28.82
CA ASP A 331 -4.48 10.50 -28.96
C ASP A 331 -2.95 10.69 -28.99
N GLY A 332 -2.48 11.61 -29.83
CA GLY A 332 -1.04 11.81 -30.07
C GLY A 332 -0.46 10.84 -31.11
N ALA A 333 -1.31 10.13 -31.86
CA ALA A 333 -0.88 9.20 -32.91
C ALA A 333 0.02 9.90 -33.94
N ASP A 334 1.13 9.27 -34.30
CA ASP A 334 1.98 9.71 -35.40
C ASP A 334 1.24 9.60 -36.74
N ALA A 335 1.31 10.65 -37.58
CA ALA A 335 0.58 10.69 -38.83
C ALA A 335 1.00 9.57 -39.82
N VAL A 336 2.29 9.18 -39.81
CA VAL A 336 2.81 8.10 -40.67
C VAL A 336 2.26 6.75 -40.20
N GLN A 337 2.21 6.51 -38.91
CA GLN A 337 1.65 5.29 -38.34
C GLN A 337 0.13 5.22 -38.57
N ALA A 338 -0.59 6.34 -38.43
CA ALA A 338 -2.01 6.41 -38.69
C ALA A 338 -2.32 6.19 -40.18
N ALA A 339 -1.53 6.78 -41.07
CA ALA A 339 -1.64 6.54 -42.53
C ALA A 339 -1.36 5.06 -42.87
N GLY A 340 -0.31 4.46 -42.29
CA GLY A 340 0.01 3.04 -42.47
C GLY A 340 -1.12 2.13 -42.05
N LEU A 341 -1.73 2.39 -40.88
CA LEU A 341 -2.88 1.62 -40.39
C LEU A 341 -4.14 1.83 -41.22
N ALA A 342 -4.36 3.05 -41.77
CA ALA A 342 -5.48 3.39 -42.64
C ALA A 342 -5.27 2.88 -44.06
N GLY A 343 -4.06 2.45 -44.44
CA GLY A 343 -3.70 2.06 -45.80
C GLY A 343 -3.64 3.22 -46.79
N LEU A 344 -3.25 4.42 -46.34
CA LEU A 344 -3.16 5.66 -47.13
C LEU A 344 -1.71 5.96 -47.49
N ASP A 345 -1.52 6.56 -48.70
CA ASP A 345 -0.29 7.24 -49.06
C ASP A 345 -0.20 8.62 -48.40
N ALA A 346 0.95 9.27 -48.46
CA ALA A 346 1.20 10.55 -47.81
C ALA A 346 0.24 11.65 -48.29
N ASP A 347 0.03 11.79 -49.62
CA ASP A 347 -0.85 12.83 -50.14
C ASP A 347 -2.30 12.64 -49.71
N SER A 348 -2.80 11.41 -49.72
CA SER A 348 -4.14 11.06 -49.24
C SER A 348 -4.29 11.28 -47.73
N CYS A 349 -3.23 11.05 -46.93
CA CYS A 349 -3.20 11.31 -45.51
C CYS A 349 -3.32 12.81 -45.24
N ASP A 350 -2.52 13.66 -45.88
CA ASP A 350 -2.54 15.09 -45.69
C ASP A 350 -3.94 15.69 -46.00
N VAL A 351 -4.55 15.25 -47.10
CA VAL A 351 -5.95 15.69 -47.43
C VAL A 351 -6.94 15.21 -46.39
N ALA A 352 -6.78 14.00 -45.84
CA ALA A 352 -7.65 13.46 -44.83
C ALA A 352 -7.48 14.21 -43.49
N VAL A 353 -6.24 14.53 -43.08
CA VAL A 353 -5.93 15.34 -41.88
C VAL A 353 -6.57 16.72 -41.99
N ASP A 354 -6.32 17.45 -43.10
CA ASP A 354 -6.87 18.78 -43.31
C ASP A 354 -8.40 18.75 -43.27
N GLY A 355 -9.02 17.76 -43.90
CA GLY A 355 -10.46 17.57 -43.85
C GLY A 355 -11.00 17.34 -42.45
N LEU A 356 -10.38 16.48 -41.66
CA LEU A 356 -10.77 16.17 -40.29
C LEU A 356 -10.56 17.35 -39.33
N VAL A 357 -9.47 18.10 -39.50
CA VAL A 357 -9.18 19.31 -38.71
C VAL A 357 -10.19 20.41 -39.05
N SER A 358 -10.47 20.66 -40.34
CA SER A 358 -11.45 21.67 -40.78
C SER A 358 -12.86 21.41 -40.25
N MET A 359 -13.22 20.13 -40.11
CA MET A 359 -14.49 19.68 -39.53
C MET A 359 -14.47 19.61 -38.01
N SER A 360 -13.38 20.00 -37.33
CA SER A 360 -13.21 19.94 -35.86
C SER A 360 -13.47 18.53 -35.31
N ILE A 361 -12.95 17.51 -35.98
CA ILE A 361 -12.94 16.11 -35.55
C ILE A 361 -11.61 15.80 -34.92
N LEU A 362 -10.48 16.17 -35.61
CA LEU A 362 -9.12 16.04 -35.11
C LEU A 362 -8.48 17.42 -34.87
N ARG A 363 -7.41 17.43 -34.10
CA ARG A 363 -6.43 18.49 -33.94
C ARG A 363 -5.05 17.91 -34.29
N GLY A 364 -4.14 18.71 -34.84
CA GLY A 364 -2.92 18.19 -35.45
C GLY A 364 -1.69 19.08 -35.30
N ALA A 365 -1.43 19.66 -34.11
CA ALA A 365 -0.25 20.50 -33.94
C ALA A 365 1.01 19.66 -33.59
N ASP A 366 0.91 18.66 -32.71
CA ASP A 366 2.03 17.82 -32.24
C ASP A 366 1.65 16.33 -32.20
N GLY A 367 0.93 15.85 -33.21
CA GLY A 367 0.35 14.51 -33.32
C GLY A 367 -1.16 14.57 -33.50
N LEU A 368 -1.73 13.49 -34.07
CA LEU A 368 -3.15 13.42 -34.36
C LEU A 368 -3.94 13.07 -33.09
N ALA A 369 -4.83 13.95 -32.65
CA ALA A 369 -5.69 13.70 -31.49
C ALA A 369 -7.13 14.17 -31.77
N PHE A 370 -8.10 13.53 -31.13
CA PHE A 370 -9.50 13.96 -31.24
C PHE A 370 -9.72 15.25 -30.44
N VAL A 371 -10.58 16.13 -30.97
CA VAL A 371 -10.98 17.36 -30.26
C VAL A 371 -11.68 17.08 -28.93
N HIS A 372 -12.33 15.91 -28.81
CA HIS A 372 -12.99 15.50 -27.58
C HIS A 372 -13.03 13.96 -27.46
N PRO A 373 -12.85 13.37 -26.25
CA PRO A 373 -12.86 11.91 -26.05
C PRO A 373 -14.16 11.22 -26.51
N LEU A 374 -15.31 11.91 -26.39
CA LEU A 374 -16.59 11.36 -26.89
C LEU A 374 -16.60 11.14 -28.40
N VAL A 375 -15.86 11.95 -29.15
CA VAL A 375 -15.73 11.79 -30.61
C VAL A 375 -14.94 10.53 -30.90
N ARG A 376 -13.81 10.32 -30.24
CA ARG A 376 -13.01 9.11 -30.33
C ARG A 376 -13.84 7.87 -29.97
N SER A 377 -14.49 7.90 -28.78
CA SER A 377 -15.28 6.77 -28.28
C SER A 377 -16.42 6.40 -29.26
N ALA A 378 -17.06 7.38 -29.89
CA ALA A 378 -18.11 7.14 -30.86
C ALA A 378 -17.58 6.46 -32.13
N ILE A 379 -16.47 6.96 -32.71
CA ILE A 379 -15.84 6.38 -33.90
C ILE A 379 -15.33 4.97 -33.59
N TYR A 380 -14.67 4.78 -32.43
CA TYR A 380 -14.17 3.48 -31.99
C TYR A 380 -15.27 2.45 -31.76
N ALA A 381 -16.44 2.88 -31.23
CA ALA A 381 -17.60 2.02 -31.01
C ALA A 381 -18.27 1.56 -32.31
N GLU A 382 -18.22 2.37 -33.39
CA GLU A 382 -18.74 2.03 -34.71
C GLU A 382 -17.92 0.91 -35.42
N LEU A 383 -16.65 0.74 -35.02
CA LEU A 383 -15.83 -0.37 -35.54
C LEU A 383 -16.40 -1.71 -35.09
N ALA A 384 -16.78 -2.54 -36.07
CA ALA A 384 -17.21 -3.90 -35.80
C ALA A 384 -16.13 -4.67 -35.00
N PRO A 385 -16.49 -5.51 -33.99
CA PRO A 385 -15.51 -6.15 -33.09
C PRO A 385 -14.37 -6.89 -33.81
N ARG A 386 -14.66 -7.61 -34.90
CA ARG A 386 -13.63 -8.31 -35.70
C ARG A 386 -12.70 -7.33 -36.44
N ARG A 387 -13.21 -6.23 -36.95
CA ARG A 387 -12.44 -5.20 -37.63
C ARG A 387 -11.55 -4.49 -36.63
N ARG A 388 -12.07 -4.18 -35.45
CA ARG A 388 -11.34 -3.60 -34.33
C ARG A 388 -10.16 -4.50 -33.90
N ALA A 389 -10.41 -5.78 -33.64
CA ALA A 389 -9.37 -6.74 -33.26
C ALA A 389 -8.27 -6.88 -34.34
N ARG A 390 -8.64 -6.81 -35.64
CA ARG A 390 -7.65 -6.80 -36.72
C ARG A 390 -6.84 -5.52 -36.74
N ALA A 391 -7.48 -4.36 -36.57
CA ALA A 391 -6.82 -3.06 -36.54
C ALA A 391 -5.82 -2.96 -35.38
N HIS A 392 -6.17 -3.47 -34.20
CA HIS A 392 -5.23 -3.56 -33.08
C HIS A 392 -4.03 -4.47 -33.35
N ARG A 393 -4.23 -5.60 -34.04
CA ARG A 393 -3.10 -6.47 -34.41
C ARG A 393 -2.17 -5.78 -35.40
N GLU A 394 -2.72 -5.10 -36.38
CA GLU A 394 -1.91 -4.35 -37.34
C GLU A 394 -1.21 -3.16 -36.71
N ALA A 395 -1.89 -2.43 -35.82
CA ALA A 395 -1.29 -1.37 -35.01
C ALA A 395 -0.12 -1.89 -34.17
N ALA A 396 -0.30 -3.03 -33.48
CA ALA A 396 0.76 -3.68 -32.72
C ALA A 396 2.00 -3.97 -33.58
N ARG A 397 1.79 -4.54 -34.79
CA ARG A 397 2.88 -4.85 -35.73
C ARG A 397 3.59 -3.59 -36.24
N LEU A 398 2.83 -2.55 -36.59
CA LEU A 398 3.41 -1.26 -37.05
C LEU A 398 4.24 -0.60 -35.94
N LEU A 399 3.72 -0.57 -34.72
CA LEU A 399 4.40 -0.01 -33.56
C LEU A 399 5.66 -0.78 -33.21
N TRP A 400 5.61 -2.11 -33.24
CA TRP A 400 6.77 -2.96 -32.98
C TRP A 400 7.91 -2.74 -33.99
N HIS A 401 7.58 -2.71 -35.28
CA HIS A 401 8.55 -2.41 -36.33
C HIS A 401 9.09 -0.97 -36.30
N ALA A 402 8.31 -0.04 -35.71
CA ALA A 402 8.78 1.32 -35.46
C ALA A 402 9.65 1.43 -34.20
N GLY A 403 9.92 0.35 -33.47
CA GLY A 403 10.75 0.33 -32.27
C GLY A 403 10.03 0.82 -30.99
N ALA A 404 8.70 0.79 -30.96
CA ALA A 404 7.96 1.13 -29.76
C ALA A 404 8.23 0.14 -28.62
N ALA A 405 8.10 0.62 -27.37
CA ALA A 405 8.28 -0.23 -26.19
C ALA A 405 7.26 -1.38 -26.16
N ALA A 406 7.69 -2.56 -25.71
CA ALA A 406 6.88 -3.77 -25.65
C ALA A 406 5.53 -3.57 -24.95
N GLU A 407 5.46 -2.74 -23.90
CA GLU A 407 4.21 -2.45 -23.17
C GLU A 407 3.20 -1.70 -24.04
N GLY A 408 3.62 -0.71 -24.83
CA GLY A 408 2.75 0.02 -25.75
C GLY A 408 2.18 -0.91 -26.83
N VAL A 409 3.01 -1.83 -27.34
CA VAL A 409 2.58 -2.86 -28.30
C VAL A 409 1.62 -3.87 -27.64
N ALA A 410 1.93 -4.30 -26.41
CA ALA A 410 1.14 -5.27 -25.67
C ALA A 410 -0.27 -4.76 -25.37
N SER A 411 -0.49 -3.47 -25.17
CA SER A 411 -1.82 -2.88 -24.98
C SER A 411 -2.73 -3.14 -26.20
N HIS A 412 -2.19 -3.05 -27.41
CA HIS A 412 -2.92 -3.39 -28.63
C HIS A 412 -3.11 -4.91 -28.78
N LEU A 413 -2.13 -5.72 -28.36
CA LEU A 413 -2.23 -7.17 -28.39
C LEU A 413 -3.30 -7.72 -27.45
N LEU A 414 -3.55 -7.06 -26.31
CA LEU A 414 -4.65 -7.39 -25.42
C LEU A 414 -6.03 -7.21 -26.08
N ALA A 415 -6.18 -6.22 -26.95
CA ALA A 415 -7.40 -5.97 -27.70
C ALA A 415 -7.51 -6.82 -28.99
N ALA A 416 -6.43 -7.48 -29.40
CA ALA A 416 -6.37 -8.35 -30.58
C ALA A 416 -6.75 -9.81 -30.21
N ALA A 417 -7.36 -10.53 -31.15
CA ALA A 417 -7.62 -11.96 -30.98
C ALA A 417 -6.34 -12.80 -31.13
N PRO A 418 -6.18 -13.92 -30.40
CA PRO A 418 -5.08 -14.86 -30.56
C PRO A 418 -4.98 -15.41 -31.99
N ALA A 419 -3.76 -15.59 -32.51
CA ALA A 419 -3.53 -16.02 -33.88
C ALA A 419 -2.42 -17.10 -34.05
N GLY A 420 -1.74 -17.49 -32.96
CA GLY A 420 -0.66 -18.47 -33.01
C GLY A 420 0.67 -17.90 -33.49
N ASP A 421 0.93 -16.66 -33.18
CA ASP A 421 2.16 -15.94 -33.58
C ASP A 421 3.18 -15.98 -32.44
N GLY A 422 4.37 -16.57 -32.69
CA GLY A 422 5.44 -16.69 -31.69
C GLY A 422 6.06 -15.35 -31.31
N GLU A 423 6.16 -14.40 -32.25
CA GLU A 423 6.66 -13.06 -31.97
C GLU A 423 5.74 -12.31 -30.95
N VAL A 424 4.42 -12.54 -31.07
CA VAL A 424 3.45 -11.99 -30.10
C VAL A 424 3.69 -12.52 -28.69
N VAL A 425 4.06 -13.80 -28.55
CA VAL A 425 4.39 -14.40 -27.23
C VAL A 425 5.63 -13.74 -26.64
N GLU A 426 6.68 -13.53 -27.42
CA GLU A 426 7.92 -12.86 -26.97
C GLU A 426 7.65 -11.42 -26.54
N ILE A 427 6.92 -10.64 -27.33
CA ILE A 427 6.54 -9.26 -27.01
C ILE A 427 5.76 -9.20 -25.69
N LEU A 428 4.77 -10.08 -25.52
CA LEU A 428 3.96 -10.13 -24.30
C LEU A 428 4.76 -10.57 -23.08
N LEU A 429 5.72 -11.47 -23.24
CA LEU A 429 6.64 -11.89 -22.18
C LEU A 429 7.55 -10.74 -21.75
N ASP A 430 8.14 -10.02 -22.72
CA ASP A 430 8.97 -8.84 -22.44
C ASP A 430 8.18 -7.72 -21.78
N ALA A 431 6.94 -7.48 -22.22
CA ALA A 431 6.04 -6.52 -21.60
C ALA A 431 5.69 -6.93 -20.15
N ALA A 432 5.45 -8.24 -19.91
CA ALA A 432 5.17 -8.75 -18.57
C ALA A 432 6.37 -8.57 -17.62
N ARG A 433 7.57 -8.89 -18.08
CA ARG A 433 8.81 -8.67 -17.33
C ARG A 433 9.04 -7.20 -17.03
N SER A 434 8.79 -6.33 -18.00
CA SER A 434 8.87 -4.88 -17.81
C SER A 434 7.84 -4.40 -16.77
N ALA A 435 6.59 -4.84 -16.85
CA ALA A 435 5.54 -4.51 -15.89
C ALA A 435 5.91 -4.98 -14.46
N THR A 436 6.46 -6.19 -14.32
CA THR A 436 6.94 -6.71 -13.02
C THR A 436 8.07 -5.85 -12.46
N ARG A 437 9.06 -5.49 -13.28
CA ARG A 437 10.16 -4.60 -12.84
C ARG A 437 9.68 -3.22 -12.38
N LYS A 438 8.61 -2.71 -12.99
CA LYS A 438 7.99 -1.42 -12.63
C LYS A 438 7.03 -1.52 -11.44
N GLY A 439 6.75 -2.72 -10.93
CA GLY A 439 5.82 -2.93 -9.82
C GLY A 439 4.35 -2.90 -10.24
N ALA A 440 4.03 -3.41 -11.42
CA ALA A 440 2.67 -3.57 -11.94
C ALA A 440 2.33 -5.07 -12.19
N PRO A 441 2.31 -5.92 -11.15
CA PRO A 441 2.14 -7.36 -11.31
C PRO A 441 0.76 -7.74 -11.90
N ASP A 442 -0.30 -6.99 -11.61
CA ASP A 442 -1.64 -7.22 -12.18
C ASP A 442 -1.62 -7.14 -13.71
N LEU A 443 -0.85 -6.19 -14.25
CA LEU A 443 -0.69 -6.01 -15.69
C LEU A 443 0.16 -7.12 -16.30
N ALA A 444 1.23 -7.54 -15.60
CA ALA A 444 2.05 -8.70 -15.99
C ALA A 444 1.19 -9.98 -16.11
N VAL A 445 0.30 -10.22 -15.15
CA VAL A 445 -0.68 -11.33 -15.19
C VAL A 445 -1.53 -11.26 -16.46
N ARG A 446 -2.02 -10.10 -16.85
CA ARG A 446 -2.85 -9.93 -18.06
C ARG A 446 -2.05 -10.23 -19.33
N TYR A 447 -0.83 -9.73 -19.45
CA TYR A 447 0.04 -10.01 -20.59
C TYR A 447 0.37 -11.51 -20.70
N LEU A 448 0.73 -12.16 -19.59
CA LEU A 448 1.07 -13.58 -19.57
C LEU A 448 -0.14 -14.49 -19.87
N ARG A 449 -1.32 -14.15 -19.34
CA ARG A 449 -2.56 -14.86 -19.69
C ARG A 449 -2.88 -14.70 -21.16
N ARG A 450 -2.63 -13.52 -21.74
CA ARG A 450 -2.81 -13.28 -23.17
C ARG A 450 -1.80 -14.06 -23.99
N ALA A 451 -0.52 -14.15 -23.55
CA ALA A 451 0.52 -14.95 -24.19
C ALA A 451 0.16 -16.45 -24.17
N LEU A 452 -0.34 -16.97 -23.05
CA LEU A 452 -0.79 -18.37 -22.93
C LEU A 452 -2.03 -18.70 -23.77
N ALA A 453 -2.81 -17.68 -24.16
CA ALA A 453 -3.95 -17.84 -25.05
C ALA A 453 -3.54 -17.97 -26.53
N GLU A 454 -2.28 -17.67 -26.90
CA GLU A 454 -1.79 -17.93 -28.25
C GLU A 454 -1.70 -19.45 -28.49
N PRO A 455 -2.34 -19.98 -29.56
CA PRO A 455 -2.25 -21.40 -29.85
C PRO A 455 -0.84 -21.81 -30.27
N ALA A 456 -0.29 -22.73 -29.47
CA ALA A 456 0.88 -23.56 -29.72
C ALA A 456 2.28 -22.89 -29.84
N HIS A 457 2.96 -22.77 -28.69
CA HIS A 457 4.40 -23.00 -28.62
C HIS A 457 4.68 -23.80 -27.34
N ASP A 458 4.69 -25.12 -27.44
CA ASP A 458 4.93 -26.03 -26.30
C ASP A 458 6.27 -25.77 -25.59
N THR A 459 7.26 -25.25 -26.32
CA THR A 459 8.58 -24.96 -25.76
C THR A 459 8.62 -23.78 -24.78
N SER A 460 7.78 -22.76 -24.95
CA SER A 460 7.73 -21.58 -24.07
C SER A 460 6.70 -21.74 -22.94
N ARG A 461 5.88 -22.76 -22.96
CA ARG A 461 4.77 -22.96 -22.02
C ARG A 461 5.23 -23.10 -20.56
N PRO A 462 6.28 -23.86 -20.22
CA PRO A 462 6.75 -23.96 -18.84
C PRO A 462 7.20 -22.61 -18.29
N GLU A 463 7.93 -21.81 -19.07
CA GLU A 463 8.40 -20.50 -18.69
C GLU A 463 7.24 -19.51 -18.50
N LEU A 464 6.29 -19.47 -19.43
CA LEU A 464 5.10 -18.63 -19.31
C LEU A 464 4.28 -18.94 -18.06
N LEU A 465 4.08 -20.22 -17.72
CA LEU A 465 3.36 -20.64 -16.53
C LEU A 465 4.12 -20.28 -15.24
N ARG A 466 5.45 -20.43 -15.24
CA ARG A 466 6.30 -20.03 -14.12
C ARG A 466 6.23 -18.51 -13.88
N GLU A 467 6.39 -17.72 -14.95
CA GLU A 467 6.28 -16.26 -14.90
C GLU A 467 4.87 -15.81 -14.47
N LEU A 468 3.82 -16.48 -14.99
CA LEU A 468 2.44 -16.18 -14.61
C LEU A 468 2.21 -16.45 -13.14
N GLY A 469 2.55 -17.63 -12.63
CA GLY A 469 2.40 -17.95 -11.21
C GLY A 469 3.20 -17.02 -10.31
N THR A 470 4.37 -16.55 -10.77
CA THR A 470 5.16 -15.54 -10.06
C THR A 470 4.46 -14.18 -10.04
N ALA A 471 3.95 -13.72 -11.19
CA ALA A 471 3.23 -12.46 -11.30
C ALA A 471 1.92 -12.49 -10.47
N GLU A 472 1.21 -13.62 -10.48
CA GLU A 472 0.01 -13.83 -9.66
C GLU A 472 0.30 -13.79 -8.17
N GLN A 473 1.41 -14.38 -7.70
CA GLN A 473 1.86 -14.23 -6.31
C GLN A 473 2.12 -12.77 -5.96
N ASN A 474 2.84 -12.06 -6.82
CA ASN A 474 3.13 -10.65 -6.64
C ASN A 474 1.87 -9.76 -6.69
N ALA A 475 0.82 -10.20 -7.37
CA ALA A 475 -0.49 -9.56 -7.40
C ALA A 475 -1.42 -10.01 -6.27
N GLY A 476 -0.95 -10.87 -5.34
CA GLY A 476 -1.76 -11.40 -4.25
C GLY A 476 -2.80 -12.48 -4.68
N GLN A 477 -2.73 -12.98 -5.91
CA GLN A 477 -3.64 -13.98 -6.46
C GLN A 477 -3.16 -15.41 -6.16
N PHE A 478 -2.91 -15.73 -4.86
CA PHE A 478 -2.23 -16.96 -4.45
C PHE A 478 -2.93 -18.25 -4.88
N ALA A 479 -4.25 -18.27 -4.90
CA ALA A 479 -5.00 -19.47 -5.33
C ALA A 479 -4.78 -19.76 -6.83
N ALA A 480 -4.79 -18.74 -7.69
CA ALA A 480 -4.50 -18.88 -9.12
C ALA A 480 -3.03 -19.28 -9.33
N ALA A 481 -2.12 -18.60 -8.62
CA ALA A 481 -0.68 -18.91 -8.64
C ALA A 481 -0.40 -20.38 -8.31
N ALA A 482 -1.11 -20.97 -7.32
CA ALA A 482 -0.93 -22.36 -6.96
C ALA A 482 -1.30 -23.31 -8.11
N GLU A 483 -2.36 -23.02 -8.84
CA GLU A 483 -2.77 -23.84 -9.98
C GLU A 483 -1.79 -23.71 -11.17
N ASP A 484 -1.38 -22.49 -11.50
CA ASP A 484 -0.47 -22.28 -12.65
C ASP A 484 0.96 -22.74 -12.35
N LEU A 485 1.44 -22.58 -11.10
CA LEU A 485 2.73 -23.15 -10.67
C LEU A 485 2.73 -24.68 -10.63
N ARG A 486 1.60 -25.33 -10.28
CA ARG A 486 1.46 -26.80 -10.36
C ARG A 486 1.59 -27.26 -11.81
N ARG A 487 0.92 -26.57 -12.74
CA ARG A 487 1.03 -26.84 -14.18
C ARG A 487 2.45 -26.58 -14.69
N ALA A 488 3.11 -25.52 -14.22
CA ALA A 488 4.52 -25.24 -14.57
C ALA A 488 5.43 -26.38 -14.11
N LEU A 489 5.22 -26.91 -12.89
CA LEU A 489 5.99 -28.02 -12.33
C LEU A 489 5.87 -29.30 -13.16
N GLU A 490 4.64 -29.60 -13.67
CA GLU A 490 4.35 -30.76 -14.51
C GLU A 490 5.04 -30.67 -15.89
N CYS A 491 5.17 -29.47 -16.44
CA CYS A 491 5.73 -29.22 -17.76
C CYS A 491 7.27 -28.97 -17.77
N THR A 492 7.90 -28.84 -16.62
CA THR A 492 9.33 -28.52 -16.48
C THR A 492 10.14 -29.82 -16.32
N ASP A 493 11.26 -29.98 -17.03
CA ASP A 493 12.15 -31.14 -16.94
C ASP A 493 13.40 -30.88 -16.07
N ASP A 494 13.87 -29.63 -16.04
CA ASP A 494 15.04 -29.23 -15.28
C ASP A 494 14.79 -29.28 -13.77
N ILE A 495 15.63 -30.01 -13.03
CA ILE A 495 15.46 -30.23 -11.59
C ILE A 495 15.64 -28.96 -10.78
N ALA A 496 16.56 -28.08 -11.16
CA ALA A 496 16.78 -26.83 -10.45
C ALA A 496 15.59 -25.88 -10.58
N ALA A 497 15.05 -25.76 -11.81
CA ALA A 497 13.82 -24.99 -12.06
C ALA A 497 12.61 -25.61 -11.33
N LYS A 498 12.49 -26.95 -11.28
CA LYS A 498 11.43 -27.61 -10.49
C LYS A 498 11.51 -27.27 -8.99
N ILE A 499 12.71 -27.22 -8.43
CA ILE A 499 12.91 -26.86 -7.01
C ILE A 499 12.47 -25.41 -6.77
N GLU A 500 12.84 -24.46 -7.61
CA GLU A 500 12.40 -23.08 -7.51
C GLU A 500 10.86 -22.96 -7.61
N ILE A 501 10.25 -23.59 -8.61
CA ILE A 501 8.79 -23.61 -8.79
C ILE A 501 8.11 -24.21 -7.57
N ALA A 502 8.66 -25.28 -6.97
CA ALA A 502 8.12 -25.94 -5.80
C ALA A 502 8.08 -25.02 -4.57
N PHE A 503 9.10 -24.18 -4.36
CA PHE A 503 9.11 -23.19 -3.30
C PHE A 503 8.04 -22.10 -3.51
N ARG A 504 7.87 -21.64 -4.75
CA ARG A 504 6.79 -20.71 -5.11
C ARG A 504 5.42 -21.35 -4.90
N LEU A 505 5.24 -22.60 -5.35
CA LEU A 505 4.00 -23.37 -5.14
C LEU A 505 3.69 -23.54 -3.66
N ARG A 506 4.70 -23.92 -2.84
CA ARG A 506 4.53 -23.97 -1.38
C ARG A 506 4.03 -22.65 -0.82
N THR A 507 4.64 -21.55 -1.23
CA THR A 507 4.26 -20.21 -0.77
C THR A 507 2.81 -19.91 -1.17
N ALA A 508 2.43 -20.14 -2.42
CA ALA A 508 1.08 -19.93 -2.91
C ALA A 508 0.03 -20.78 -2.15
N LEU A 509 0.34 -22.04 -1.88
CA LEU A 509 -0.53 -22.94 -1.11
C LEU A 509 -0.70 -22.50 0.35
N VAL A 510 0.40 -22.11 1.02
CA VAL A 510 0.34 -21.64 2.40
C VAL A 510 -0.47 -20.35 2.48
N TRP A 511 -0.27 -19.41 1.56
CA TRP A 511 -0.96 -18.12 1.58
C TRP A 511 -2.42 -18.18 1.10
N SER A 512 -2.83 -19.28 0.47
CA SER A 512 -4.23 -19.54 0.11
C SER A 512 -4.97 -20.45 1.11
N ASP A 513 -4.43 -20.64 2.32
CA ASP A 513 -4.98 -21.51 3.38
C ASP A 513 -5.03 -23.01 3.00
N ARG A 514 -4.13 -23.41 2.09
CA ARG A 514 -4.01 -24.77 1.55
C ARG A 514 -2.69 -25.45 1.93
N ALA A 515 -2.12 -25.09 3.10
CA ALA A 515 -0.84 -25.62 3.57
C ALA A 515 -0.79 -27.15 3.62
N HIS A 516 -1.92 -27.82 3.90
CA HIS A 516 -2.05 -29.28 3.93
C HIS A 516 -1.77 -29.95 2.58
N GLU A 517 -1.87 -29.23 1.46
CA GLU A 517 -1.56 -29.73 0.12
C GLU A 517 -0.06 -29.74 -0.22
N VAL A 518 0.78 -29.05 0.54
CA VAL A 518 2.20 -28.91 0.23
C VAL A 518 2.92 -30.28 0.24
N ALA A 519 2.66 -31.10 1.25
CA ALA A 519 3.31 -32.40 1.38
C ALA A 519 2.92 -33.38 0.24
N PRO A 520 1.64 -33.54 -0.16
CA PRO A 520 1.29 -34.35 -1.31
C PRO A 520 1.79 -33.77 -2.64
N ALA A 521 1.79 -32.44 -2.81
CA ALA A 521 2.24 -31.81 -4.06
C ALA A 521 3.74 -31.99 -4.32
N LEU A 522 4.58 -31.97 -3.27
CA LEU A 522 6.03 -31.99 -3.42
C LEU A 522 6.68 -33.37 -3.16
N GLY A 523 5.93 -34.35 -2.66
CA GLY A 523 6.48 -35.66 -2.27
C GLY A 523 7.16 -36.42 -3.39
N GLY A 524 6.61 -36.40 -4.61
CA GLY A 524 7.20 -37.02 -5.81
C GLY A 524 8.51 -36.32 -6.24
N LEU A 525 8.53 -34.98 -6.16
CA LEU A 525 9.71 -34.21 -6.54
C LEU A 525 10.87 -34.42 -5.55
N ILE A 526 10.59 -34.54 -4.26
CA ILE A 526 11.62 -34.85 -3.25
C ILE A 526 12.32 -36.18 -3.58
N ALA A 527 11.56 -37.21 -3.93
CA ALA A 527 12.11 -38.50 -4.32
C ALA A 527 12.91 -38.45 -5.64
N GLU A 528 12.51 -37.59 -6.57
CA GLU A 528 13.27 -37.34 -7.81
C GLU A 528 14.56 -36.57 -7.52
N ALA A 529 14.48 -35.47 -6.74
CA ALA A 529 15.62 -34.64 -6.36
C ALA A 529 16.68 -35.43 -5.56
N ALA A 530 16.26 -36.28 -4.66
CA ALA A 530 17.19 -37.10 -3.87
C ALA A 530 18.14 -37.96 -4.72
N LYS A 531 17.82 -38.22 -5.99
CA LYS A 531 18.66 -39.00 -6.91
C LYS A 531 19.63 -38.14 -7.74
N ARG A 532 19.32 -36.84 -7.88
CA ARG A 532 20.01 -35.92 -8.81
C ARG A 532 20.68 -34.76 -8.11
N ASP A 533 20.06 -34.26 -7.01
CA ASP A 533 20.44 -33.08 -6.24
C ASP A 533 20.04 -33.29 -4.77
N SER A 534 20.99 -33.82 -3.98
CA SER A 534 20.73 -34.11 -2.55
C SER A 534 20.49 -32.84 -1.72
N GLU A 535 21.10 -31.71 -2.07
CA GLU A 535 20.94 -30.42 -1.39
C GLU A 535 19.54 -29.86 -1.69
N GLY A 536 19.14 -29.87 -2.95
CA GLY A 536 17.80 -29.50 -3.37
C GLY A 536 16.71 -30.38 -2.73
N ALA A 537 16.95 -31.67 -2.58
CA ALA A 537 16.02 -32.56 -1.89
C ALA A 537 15.87 -32.18 -0.41
N LEU A 538 16.95 -31.84 0.27
CA LEU A 538 16.91 -31.40 1.67
C LEU A 538 16.20 -30.05 1.83
N LEU A 539 16.40 -29.13 0.89
CA LEU A 539 15.66 -27.87 0.82
C LEU A 539 14.15 -28.10 0.68
N LEU A 540 13.73 -29.02 -0.20
CA LEU A 540 12.32 -29.35 -0.37
C LEU A 540 11.73 -30.03 0.87
N GLU A 541 12.46 -30.92 1.53
CA GLU A 541 12.06 -31.53 2.81
C GLU A 541 11.83 -30.44 3.88
N ALA A 542 12.74 -29.48 3.97
CA ALA A 542 12.59 -28.36 4.91
C ALA A 542 11.38 -27.48 4.56
N ALA A 543 11.12 -27.25 3.26
CA ALA A 543 9.97 -26.50 2.80
C ALA A 543 8.64 -27.15 3.19
N VAL A 544 8.55 -28.49 3.04
CA VAL A 544 7.39 -29.29 3.47
C VAL A 544 7.27 -29.27 5.00
N ALA A 545 8.36 -29.49 5.72
CA ALA A 545 8.36 -29.48 7.18
C ALA A 545 7.89 -28.13 7.74
N GLY A 546 8.37 -27.01 7.15
CA GLY A 546 7.94 -25.67 7.54
C GLY A 546 6.45 -25.40 7.27
N ALA A 547 5.89 -25.91 6.19
CA ALA A 547 4.44 -25.80 5.93
C ALA A 547 3.63 -26.61 6.96
N LEU A 548 4.12 -27.82 7.35
CA LEU A 548 3.49 -28.63 8.38
C LEU A 548 3.56 -28.00 9.78
N GLN A 549 4.56 -27.18 10.06
CA GLN A 549 4.65 -26.43 11.33
C GLN A 549 3.63 -25.29 11.41
N VAL A 550 3.35 -24.63 10.29
CA VAL A 550 2.42 -23.48 10.25
C VAL A 550 0.97 -23.93 10.34
N ASP A 551 0.64 -25.14 9.88
CA ASP A 551 -0.70 -25.69 9.89
C ASP A 551 -0.96 -26.55 11.14
N LEU A 552 -1.73 -26.02 12.09
CA LEU A 552 -2.07 -26.68 13.33
C LEU A 552 -3.00 -27.89 13.17
N SER A 553 -3.71 -28.00 12.04
CA SER A 553 -4.54 -29.16 11.70
C SER A 553 -3.72 -30.38 11.26
N THR A 554 -2.40 -30.21 11.08
CA THR A 554 -1.49 -31.27 10.62
C THR A 554 -1.57 -32.51 11.52
N PRO A 555 -1.89 -33.69 10.95
CA PRO A 555 -1.98 -34.92 11.70
C PRO A 555 -0.66 -35.26 12.42
N ARG A 556 -0.75 -35.81 13.67
CA ARG A 556 0.43 -36.15 14.48
C ARG A 556 1.46 -37.01 13.74
N ARG A 557 1.00 -37.92 12.87
CA ARG A 557 1.89 -38.77 12.03
C ARG A 557 2.79 -37.97 11.09
N LEU A 558 2.32 -36.85 10.56
CA LEU A 558 3.11 -35.97 9.66
C LEU A 558 4.05 -35.09 10.44
N ARG A 559 3.78 -34.78 11.69
CA ARG A 559 4.73 -34.07 12.58
C ARG A 559 5.97 -34.90 12.87
N GLY A 560 5.90 -36.26 12.84
CA GLY A 560 7.06 -37.13 12.87
C GLY A 560 8.06 -36.85 11.76
N ARG A 561 7.62 -36.41 10.58
CA ARG A 561 8.48 -36.02 9.46
C ARG A 561 9.30 -34.75 9.78
N VAL A 562 8.71 -33.76 10.43
CA VAL A 562 9.44 -32.55 10.88
C VAL A 562 10.61 -32.98 11.80
N ARG A 563 10.33 -33.83 12.77
CA ARG A 563 11.36 -34.36 13.72
C ARG A 563 12.47 -35.15 13.04
N GLN A 564 12.18 -35.86 11.96
CA GLN A 564 13.21 -36.57 11.17
C GLN A 564 14.13 -35.55 10.48
N VAL A 565 13.57 -34.49 9.87
CA VAL A 565 14.35 -33.45 9.19
C VAL A 565 15.25 -32.68 10.15
N VAL A 566 14.76 -32.36 11.36
CA VAL A 566 15.52 -31.59 12.35
C VAL A 566 16.36 -32.44 13.28
N GLY A 567 16.24 -33.75 13.23
CA GLY A 567 16.95 -34.71 14.11
C GLY A 567 18.48 -34.49 14.20
N PRO A 568 19.18 -34.34 13.07
CA PRO A 568 20.61 -34.04 13.05
C PRO A 568 20.96 -32.75 13.81
N ALA A 569 20.18 -31.65 13.63
CA ALA A 569 20.39 -30.40 14.38
C ALA A 569 20.20 -30.61 15.89
N PHE A 570 19.24 -31.45 16.30
CA PHE A 570 19.01 -31.78 17.70
C PHE A 570 20.11 -32.66 18.29
N ALA A 571 20.79 -33.47 17.47
CA ALA A 571 21.97 -34.25 17.85
C ALA A 571 23.25 -33.39 17.93
N GLY A 572 23.21 -32.12 17.52
CA GLY A 572 24.37 -31.23 17.47
C GLY A 572 25.25 -31.43 16.25
N GLU A 573 24.74 -32.10 15.22
CA GLU A 573 25.45 -32.26 13.95
C GLU A 573 25.42 -30.97 13.14
N PRO A 574 26.45 -30.66 12.35
CA PRO A 574 26.43 -29.50 11.44
C PRO A 574 25.34 -29.70 10.39
N VAL A 575 24.42 -28.73 10.31
CA VAL A 575 23.31 -28.73 9.33
C VAL A 575 23.25 -27.42 8.61
N PRO A 576 22.65 -27.40 7.40
CA PRO A 576 22.40 -26.13 6.68
C PRO A 576 21.51 -25.14 7.48
N PRO A 577 21.67 -23.82 7.28
CA PRO A 577 20.96 -22.79 8.04
C PRO A 577 19.43 -22.93 8.03
N HIS A 578 18.85 -23.41 6.94
CA HIS A 578 17.40 -23.62 6.80
C HIS A 578 16.91 -24.77 7.70
N ILE A 579 17.76 -25.77 7.99
CA ILE A 579 17.43 -26.84 8.95
C ILE A 579 17.56 -26.31 10.38
N SER A 580 18.59 -25.49 10.67
CA SER A 580 18.75 -24.86 11.98
C SER A 580 17.58 -23.95 12.34
N SER A 581 17.05 -23.15 11.37
CA SER A 581 15.89 -22.28 11.62
C SER A 581 14.62 -23.10 11.87
N LEU A 582 14.42 -24.17 11.10
CA LEU A 582 13.31 -25.11 11.30
C LEU A 582 13.40 -25.81 12.66
N ALA A 583 14.61 -26.24 13.05
CA ALA A 583 14.89 -26.87 14.35
C ALA A 583 14.65 -25.90 15.52
N ALA A 584 15.00 -24.64 15.36
CA ALA A 584 14.75 -23.60 16.37
C ALA A 584 13.24 -23.43 16.64
N VAL A 585 12.43 -23.40 15.59
CA VAL A 585 10.95 -23.32 15.71
C VAL A 585 10.37 -24.61 16.32
N GLU A 586 10.85 -25.79 15.92
CA GLU A 586 10.40 -27.06 16.51
C GLU A 586 10.74 -27.15 17.99
N ALA A 587 11.96 -26.71 18.39
CA ALA A 587 12.37 -26.62 19.79
C ALA A 587 11.48 -25.65 20.58
N LEU A 588 11.15 -24.50 20.00
CA LEU A 588 10.20 -23.54 20.58
C LEU A 588 8.83 -24.19 20.80
N PHE A 589 8.26 -24.85 19.79
CA PHE A 589 6.93 -25.49 19.87
C PHE A 589 6.91 -26.64 20.88
N ALA A 590 8.00 -27.38 20.99
CA ALA A 590 8.16 -28.46 21.96
C ALA A 590 8.42 -27.98 23.40
N ASN A 591 8.46 -26.67 23.62
CA ASN A 591 8.78 -26.06 24.91
C ASN A 591 10.17 -26.43 25.44
N GLU A 592 11.15 -26.63 24.55
CA GLU A 592 12.55 -26.79 24.93
C GLU A 592 13.10 -25.50 25.57
N PRO A 593 14.12 -25.57 26.42
CA PRO A 593 14.69 -24.38 27.07
C PRO A 593 15.04 -23.27 26.08
N ALA A 594 14.67 -22.03 26.36
CA ALA A 594 14.89 -20.86 25.49
C ALA A 594 16.35 -20.73 25.04
N ALA A 595 17.32 -21.07 25.91
CA ALA A 595 18.74 -21.09 25.57
C ALA A 595 19.09 -22.05 24.42
N ARG A 596 18.37 -23.19 24.29
CA ARG A 596 18.55 -24.12 23.18
C ARG A 596 17.96 -23.56 21.90
N VAL A 597 16.77 -22.97 21.98
CA VAL A 597 16.13 -22.29 20.84
C VAL A 597 17.02 -21.18 20.29
N LEU A 598 17.60 -20.36 21.17
CA LEU A 598 18.50 -19.27 20.80
C LEU A 598 19.77 -19.79 20.10
N ARG A 599 20.42 -20.85 20.61
CA ARG A 599 21.61 -21.41 19.95
C ARG A 599 21.31 -21.82 18.50
N LEU A 600 20.20 -22.56 18.28
CA LEU A 600 19.79 -23.00 16.94
C LEU A 600 19.47 -21.80 16.04
N ALA A 601 18.81 -20.77 16.57
CA ALA A 601 18.49 -19.55 15.85
C ALA A 601 19.75 -18.74 15.50
N GLU A 602 20.74 -18.65 16.40
CA GLU A 602 22.02 -17.98 16.13
C GLU A 602 22.86 -18.73 15.08
N GLU A 603 22.80 -20.05 15.07
CA GLU A 603 23.43 -20.88 14.02
C GLU A 603 22.76 -20.60 12.66
N ALA A 604 21.43 -20.56 12.62
CA ALA A 604 20.69 -20.22 11.42
C ALA A 604 21.01 -18.79 10.92
N ALA A 605 21.12 -17.82 11.82
CA ALA A 605 21.42 -16.43 11.49
C ALA A 605 22.79 -16.27 10.80
N ARG A 606 23.83 -17.00 11.26
CA ARG A 606 25.19 -16.94 10.69
C ARG A 606 25.24 -17.35 9.21
N GLY A 607 24.38 -18.24 8.77
CA GLY A 607 24.34 -18.75 7.39
C GLY A 607 23.18 -18.24 6.55
N SER A 608 22.33 -17.36 7.08
CA SER A 608 21.06 -16.97 6.43
C SER A 608 21.23 -16.31 5.06
N TYR A 609 22.33 -15.62 4.81
CA TYR A 609 22.62 -14.98 3.53
C TYR A 609 23.14 -15.95 2.44
N GLN A 610 23.54 -17.16 2.80
CA GLN A 610 24.04 -18.18 1.86
C GLN A 610 22.92 -19.03 1.27
N ALA A 611 21.71 -18.98 1.80
CA ALA A 611 20.56 -19.72 1.28
C ALA A 611 20.13 -19.18 -0.10
N PRO A 612 19.67 -20.06 -1.01
CA PRO A 612 19.04 -19.62 -2.26
C PRO A 612 17.91 -18.61 -1.99
N GLU A 613 17.80 -17.60 -2.85
CA GLU A 613 16.89 -16.48 -2.62
C GLU A 613 15.45 -16.91 -2.41
N PHE A 614 14.94 -17.83 -3.23
CA PHE A 614 13.59 -18.36 -3.11
C PHE A 614 13.30 -19.05 -1.76
N ALA A 615 14.35 -19.50 -1.04
CA ALA A 615 14.24 -20.15 0.26
C ALA A 615 14.45 -19.18 1.44
N ARG A 616 15.00 -17.97 1.21
CA ARG A 616 15.34 -17.03 2.28
C ARG A 616 14.15 -16.54 3.07
N ALA A 617 13.08 -16.12 2.41
CA ALA A 617 11.94 -15.50 3.09
C ALA A 617 11.26 -16.43 4.12
N PRO A 618 10.93 -17.70 3.80
CA PRO A 618 10.40 -18.64 4.79
C PRO A 618 11.38 -18.94 5.92
N MET A 619 12.68 -19.10 5.63
CA MET A 619 13.70 -19.37 6.62
C MET A 619 13.87 -18.20 7.59
N ARG A 620 13.89 -16.97 7.10
CA ARG A 620 14.04 -15.76 7.92
C ARG A 620 12.81 -15.54 8.81
N ALA A 621 11.59 -15.81 8.30
CA ALA A 621 10.39 -15.76 9.11
C ALA A 621 10.47 -16.72 10.32
N GLN A 622 10.91 -17.96 10.11
CA GLN A 622 11.14 -18.93 11.18
C GLN A 622 12.22 -18.47 12.17
N LEU A 623 13.32 -17.96 11.66
CA LEU A 623 14.41 -17.39 12.47
C LEU A 623 13.91 -16.27 13.38
N PHE A 624 13.14 -15.32 12.84
CA PHE A 624 12.62 -14.19 13.61
C PHE A 624 11.63 -14.65 14.68
N VAL A 625 10.74 -15.58 14.35
CA VAL A 625 9.82 -16.17 15.34
C VAL A 625 10.61 -16.81 16.48
N ALA A 626 11.61 -17.63 16.19
CA ALA A 626 12.43 -18.27 17.23
C ALA A 626 13.16 -17.23 18.10
N LEU A 627 13.79 -16.20 17.49
CA LEU A 627 14.49 -15.14 18.22
C LEU A 627 13.57 -14.29 19.10
N ILE A 628 12.41 -13.88 18.58
CA ILE A 628 11.46 -13.01 19.32
C ILE A 628 10.91 -13.75 20.54
N PHE A 629 10.52 -15.01 20.38
CA PHE A 629 9.84 -15.76 21.45
C PHE A 629 10.78 -16.41 22.44
N ALA A 630 12.04 -16.68 22.06
CA ALA A 630 13.08 -17.11 22.98
C ALA A 630 13.88 -15.92 23.58
N GLU A 631 13.44 -14.67 23.33
CA GLU A 631 13.97 -13.42 23.88
C GLU A 631 15.40 -13.05 23.41
N GLY A 632 15.78 -13.48 22.21
CA GLY A 632 16.99 -13.03 21.50
C GLY A 632 16.82 -11.62 20.89
N HIS A 633 16.28 -10.69 21.66
CA HIS A 633 15.74 -9.42 21.21
C HIS A 633 16.74 -8.53 20.47
N SER A 634 18.00 -8.47 20.93
CA SER A 634 19.03 -7.63 20.33
C SER A 634 19.38 -8.07 18.91
N LEU A 635 19.50 -9.39 18.68
CA LEU A 635 19.75 -9.96 17.36
C LEU A 635 18.51 -9.83 16.47
N ALA A 636 17.33 -10.16 17.01
CA ALA A 636 16.06 -10.00 16.29
C ALA A 636 15.86 -8.56 15.79
N ARG A 637 16.13 -7.56 16.65
CA ARG A 637 15.98 -6.15 16.29
C ARG A 637 16.91 -5.75 15.14
N ARG A 638 18.20 -6.03 15.24
CA ARG A 638 19.15 -5.70 14.18
C ARG A 638 18.74 -6.30 12.84
N LEU A 639 18.46 -7.61 12.82
CA LEU A 639 18.10 -8.31 11.59
C LEU A 639 16.75 -7.84 11.01
N LEU A 640 15.78 -7.47 11.85
CA LEU A 640 14.49 -6.93 11.41
C LEU A 640 14.62 -5.48 10.92
N ASP A 641 15.47 -4.67 11.54
CA ASP A 641 15.74 -3.31 11.08
C ASP A 641 16.41 -3.35 9.69
N ASP A 642 17.39 -4.24 9.49
CA ASP A 642 18.03 -4.50 8.19
C ASP A 642 17.01 -4.98 7.14
N GLU A 643 16.10 -5.92 7.52
CA GLU A 643 15.08 -6.45 6.63
C GLU A 643 14.05 -5.41 6.20
N VAL A 644 13.61 -4.55 7.11
CA VAL A 644 12.68 -3.46 6.80
C VAL A 644 13.34 -2.45 5.86
N GLU A 645 14.61 -2.13 6.08
CA GLU A 645 15.35 -1.22 5.23
C GLU A 645 15.59 -1.83 3.84
N ASP A 646 16.00 -3.10 3.78
CA ASP A 646 16.18 -3.85 2.54
C ASP A 646 14.86 -3.91 1.74
N ALA A 647 13.74 -4.23 2.40
CA ALA A 647 12.43 -4.25 1.78
C ALA A 647 11.98 -2.88 1.24
N ARG A 648 12.38 -1.78 1.91
CA ARG A 648 12.12 -0.42 1.42
C ARG A 648 12.97 -0.08 0.19
N GLN A 649 14.24 -0.46 0.18
CA GLN A 649 15.16 -0.18 -0.91
C GLN A 649 14.82 -1.01 -2.16
N HIS A 650 14.51 -2.30 -1.98
CA HIS A 650 14.19 -3.22 -3.08
C HIS A 650 12.69 -3.28 -3.40
N GLY A 651 11.83 -2.75 -2.51
CA GLY A 651 10.41 -2.49 -2.74
C GLY A 651 9.48 -3.67 -2.66
N SER A 652 9.90 -4.75 -2.02
CA SER A 652 9.04 -5.91 -1.79
C SER A 652 7.98 -5.62 -0.73
N ALA A 653 6.72 -5.44 -1.14
CA ALA A 653 5.61 -5.22 -0.22
C ALA A 653 5.43 -6.43 0.72
N ALA A 654 5.56 -7.66 0.20
CA ALA A 654 5.44 -8.87 1.00
C ALA A 654 6.55 -8.99 2.05
N GLN A 655 7.80 -8.65 1.69
CA GLN A 655 8.93 -8.64 2.60
C GLN A 655 8.77 -7.56 3.66
N PHE A 656 8.38 -6.33 3.26
CA PHE A 656 8.09 -5.23 4.18
C PHE A 656 6.98 -5.61 5.17
N LEU A 657 5.87 -6.16 4.67
CA LEU A 657 4.74 -6.59 5.48
C LEU A 657 5.18 -7.62 6.53
N ASN A 658 5.91 -8.66 6.13
CA ASN A 658 6.41 -9.69 7.02
C ASN A 658 7.36 -9.10 8.10
N ALA A 659 8.34 -8.32 7.68
CA ALA A 659 9.33 -7.73 8.59
C ALA A 659 8.69 -6.72 9.56
N ALA A 660 7.78 -5.86 9.07
CA ALA A 660 7.09 -4.86 9.89
C ALA A 660 6.17 -5.50 10.94
N VAL A 661 5.44 -6.57 10.57
CA VAL A 661 4.60 -7.31 11.52
C VAL A 661 5.45 -7.96 12.61
N LEU A 662 6.52 -8.64 12.26
CA LEU A 662 7.41 -9.30 13.23
C LEU A 662 8.14 -8.28 14.12
N ARG A 663 8.53 -7.13 13.55
CA ARG A 663 9.13 -6.03 14.31
C ARG A 663 8.12 -5.36 15.25
N SER A 664 6.86 -5.19 14.82
CA SER A 664 5.79 -4.69 15.69
C SER A 664 5.56 -5.60 16.89
N MET A 665 5.59 -6.92 16.69
CA MET A 665 5.50 -7.92 17.75
C MET A 665 6.70 -7.83 18.71
N LEU A 666 7.93 -7.68 18.19
CA LEU A 666 9.11 -7.45 19.01
C LEU A 666 8.95 -6.19 19.87
N PHE A 667 8.52 -5.07 19.28
CA PHE A 667 8.32 -3.81 20.01
C PHE A 667 7.24 -3.91 21.08
N TYR A 668 6.14 -4.62 20.81
CA TYR A 668 5.13 -4.89 21.83
C TYR A 668 5.72 -5.67 23.03
N ARG A 669 6.52 -6.70 22.77
CA ARG A 669 7.16 -7.50 23.84
C ARG A 669 8.21 -6.72 24.63
N LEU A 670 8.87 -5.74 24.01
CA LEU A 670 9.80 -4.81 24.68
C LEU A 670 9.07 -3.71 25.46
N GLY A 671 7.76 -3.52 25.25
CA GLY A 671 6.98 -2.45 25.85
C GLY A 671 7.16 -1.10 25.18
N THR A 672 7.60 -1.03 23.95
CA THR A 672 7.65 0.18 23.12
C THR A 672 6.37 0.27 22.28
N LEU A 673 5.25 0.56 22.95
CA LEU A 673 3.91 0.45 22.36
C LEU A 673 3.66 1.42 21.19
N ALA A 674 4.28 2.58 21.17
CA ALA A 674 4.13 3.54 20.08
C ALA A 674 4.75 3.02 18.77
N GLU A 675 5.92 2.38 18.86
CA GLU A 675 6.61 1.75 17.74
C GLU A 675 5.87 0.51 17.26
N ALA A 676 5.35 -0.28 18.20
CA ALA A 676 4.54 -1.46 17.88
C ALA A 676 3.28 -1.06 17.09
N GLU A 677 2.58 -0.01 17.52
CA GLU A 677 1.42 0.52 16.79
C GLU A 677 1.79 1.03 15.40
N ALA A 678 2.87 1.81 15.29
CA ALA A 678 3.29 2.39 14.03
C ALA A 678 3.64 1.32 12.98
N ASP A 679 4.42 0.30 13.36
CA ASP A 679 4.78 -0.79 12.46
C ASP A 679 3.58 -1.68 12.11
N ALA A 680 2.67 -1.96 13.05
CA ALA A 680 1.47 -2.74 12.79
C ALA A 680 0.53 -2.01 11.81
N ARG A 681 0.34 -0.70 11.96
CA ARG A 681 -0.46 0.13 11.03
C ARG A 681 0.20 0.20 9.65
N ALA A 682 1.52 0.39 9.59
CA ALA A 682 2.26 0.41 8.32
C ALA A 682 2.16 -0.94 7.59
N ALA A 683 2.20 -2.05 8.33
CA ALA A 683 2.01 -3.39 7.78
C ALA A 683 0.59 -3.58 7.21
N LEU A 684 -0.45 -3.14 7.93
CA LEU A 684 -1.84 -3.22 7.43
C LEU A 684 -2.04 -2.35 6.20
N GLU A 685 -1.46 -1.16 6.17
CA GLU A 685 -1.51 -0.29 4.99
C GLU A 685 -0.81 -0.92 3.78
N ALA A 686 0.38 -1.51 3.98
CA ALA A 686 1.07 -2.24 2.93
C ALA A 686 0.25 -3.44 2.42
N ALA A 687 -0.44 -4.16 3.31
CA ALA A 687 -1.34 -5.25 2.94
C ALA A 687 -2.51 -4.76 2.06
N HIS A 688 -3.15 -3.65 2.42
CA HIS A 688 -4.22 -3.05 1.61
C HIS A 688 -3.74 -2.63 0.22
N LEU A 689 -2.59 -1.98 0.15
CA LEU A 689 -2.03 -1.49 -1.11
C LEU A 689 -1.61 -2.63 -2.05
N HIS A 690 -1.07 -3.71 -1.49
CA HIS A 690 -0.53 -4.82 -2.24
C HIS A 690 -1.59 -5.84 -2.67
N LEU A 691 -2.49 -6.20 -1.76
CA LEU A 691 -3.46 -7.28 -1.97
C LEU A 691 -4.83 -6.78 -2.45
N GLY A 692 -5.06 -5.45 -2.45
CA GLY A 692 -6.33 -4.83 -2.78
C GLY A 692 -7.43 -5.14 -1.75
N THR A 693 -8.61 -4.59 -1.97
CA THR A 693 -9.82 -5.03 -1.27
C THR A 693 -10.32 -6.31 -1.91
N GLY A 694 -10.66 -7.32 -1.13
CA GLY A 694 -11.29 -8.54 -1.63
C GLY A 694 -12.59 -8.22 -2.40
N PRO A 695 -13.11 -9.18 -3.20
CA PRO A 695 -14.26 -8.96 -4.08
C PRO A 695 -15.55 -8.49 -3.39
N SER A 696 -15.59 -8.45 -2.06
CA SER A 696 -16.72 -7.98 -1.25
C SER A 696 -16.56 -6.55 -0.72
N GLY A 697 -15.44 -5.84 -0.99
CA GLY A 697 -15.22 -4.48 -0.48
C GLY A 697 -15.06 -4.35 1.04
N ALA A 698 -15.04 -5.45 1.78
CA ALA A 698 -14.93 -5.49 3.23
C ALA A 698 -13.52 -5.94 3.63
N GLY A 699 -12.68 -5.00 4.04
CA GLY A 699 -11.39 -5.23 4.69
C GLY A 699 -10.27 -5.80 3.80
N PRO A 700 -9.04 -5.89 4.30
CA PRO A 700 -7.96 -6.59 3.63
C PRO A 700 -8.40 -8.05 3.42
N PRO A 701 -8.08 -8.65 2.27
CA PRO A 701 -8.46 -10.03 2.03
C PRO A 701 -7.92 -10.89 3.18
N ALA A 702 -8.78 -11.75 3.72
CA ALA A 702 -8.40 -12.80 4.66
C ALA A 702 -7.23 -13.69 4.13
N ALA A 703 -6.91 -13.52 2.87
CA ALA A 703 -5.80 -14.15 2.14
C ALA A 703 -4.40 -13.67 2.53
N SER A 704 -4.23 -12.60 3.31
CA SER A 704 -2.91 -12.22 3.81
C SER A 704 -2.65 -12.89 5.16
N LEU A 705 -1.74 -13.87 5.19
CA LEU A 705 -1.31 -14.55 6.44
C LEU A 705 -0.82 -13.59 7.54
N HIS A 706 -0.33 -12.43 7.16
CA HIS A 706 0.26 -11.46 8.08
C HIS A 706 -0.75 -10.43 8.62
N ALA A 707 -1.87 -10.20 7.92
CA ALA A 707 -2.90 -9.28 8.39
C ALA A 707 -3.51 -9.70 9.75
N PRO A 708 -3.84 -10.99 10.01
CA PRO A 708 -4.30 -11.43 11.32
C PRO A 708 -3.31 -11.14 12.45
N MET A 709 -2.02 -11.31 12.20
CA MET A 709 -0.98 -11.05 13.18
C MET A 709 -0.76 -9.54 13.41
N ALA A 710 -0.80 -8.73 12.34
CA ALA A 710 -0.73 -7.27 12.45
C ALA A 710 -1.93 -6.70 13.23
N VAL A 711 -3.13 -7.19 12.93
CA VAL A 711 -4.34 -6.84 13.69
C VAL A 711 -4.20 -7.26 15.14
N ALA A 712 -3.71 -8.48 15.43
CA ALA A 712 -3.50 -8.95 16.80
C ALA A 712 -2.59 -8.01 17.61
N VAL A 713 -1.42 -7.65 17.08
CA VAL A 713 -0.48 -6.73 17.76
C VAL A 713 -1.10 -5.35 17.94
N LEU A 714 -1.86 -4.88 16.95
CA LEU A 714 -2.53 -3.58 17.02
C LEU A 714 -3.63 -3.57 18.10
N LEU A 715 -4.46 -4.62 18.17
CA LEU A 715 -5.47 -4.78 19.22
C LEU A 715 -4.79 -4.75 20.60
N ASP A 716 -3.75 -5.58 20.80
CA ASP A 716 -3.03 -5.66 22.06
C ASP A 716 -2.45 -4.31 22.48
N THR A 717 -1.86 -3.60 21.54
CA THR A 717 -1.25 -2.28 21.76
C THR A 717 -2.32 -1.24 22.14
N LEU A 718 -3.46 -1.23 21.43
CA LEU A 718 -4.55 -0.31 21.70
C LEU A 718 -5.22 -0.58 23.06
N ILE A 719 -5.36 -1.86 23.44
CA ILE A 719 -5.87 -2.25 24.76
C ILE A 719 -4.97 -1.71 25.87
N GLU A 720 -3.64 -1.91 25.77
CA GLU A 720 -2.68 -1.40 26.75
C GLU A 720 -2.67 0.14 26.85
N ARG A 721 -2.95 0.82 25.73
CA ARG A 721 -3.10 2.27 25.67
C ARG A 721 -4.48 2.77 26.13
N GLY A 722 -5.41 1.88 26.47
CA GLY A 722 -6.77 2.22 26.89
C GLY A 722 -7.71 2.66 25.77
N ASN A 723 -7.36 2.44 24.50
CA ASN A 723 -8.12 2.83 23.32
C ASN A 723 -9.01 1.68 22.84
N ILE A 724 -9.95 1.22 23.68
CA ILE A 724 -10.78 0.03 23.42
C ILE A 724 -11.71 0.22 22.21
N GLU A 725 -12.25 1.42 22.01
CA GLU A 725 -13.13 1.73 20.87
C GLU A 725 -12.36 1.66 19.55
N ASP A 726 -11.13 2.15 19.52
CA ASP A 726 -10.27 2.06 18.34
C ASP A 726 -9.90 0.60 18.03
N ALA A 727 -9.65 -0.22 19.07
CA ALA A 727 -9.37 -1.64 18.90
C ALA A 727 -10.57 -2.37 18.27
N GLU A 728 -11.80 -2.12 18.75
CA GLU A 728 -13.02 -2.70 18.17
C GLU A 728 -13.24 -2.26 16.72
N ARG A 729 -12.99 -1.00 16.42
CA ARG A 729 -13.06 -0.47 15.05
C ARG A 729 -12.07 -1.17 14.13
N VAL A 730 -10.81 -1.28 14.52
CA VAL A 730 -9.78 -2.00 13.74
C VAL A 730 -10.19 -3.45 13.48
N LEU A 731 -10.70 -4.16 14.48
CA LEU A 731 -11.16 -5.53 14.33
C LEU A 731 -12.33 -5.64 13.33
N THR A 732 -13.28 -4.73 13.41
CA THR A 732 -14.47 -4.70 12.54
C THR A 732 -14.08 -4.33 11.10
N GLU A 733 -13.30 -3.27 10.91
CA GLU A 733 -12.86 -2.80 9.60
C GLU A 733 -11.94 -3.81 8.90
N SER A 734 -11.18 -4.60 9.65
CA SER A 734 -10.34 -5.67 9.09
C SER A 734 -11.12 -6.84 8.50
N GLY A 735 -12.41 -6.99 8.80
CA GLY A 735 -13.21 -8.14 8.41
C GLY A 735 -12.84 -9.45 9.12
N LEU A 736 -11.93 -9.41 10.12
CA LEU A 736 -11.39 -10.58 10.81
C LEU A 736 -12.12 -10.93 12.13
N ALA A 737 -13.20 -10.20 12.43
CA ALA A 737 -13.94 -10.36 13.69
C ALA A 737 -14.45 -11.80 13.94
N HIS A 738 -14.78 -12.53 12.89
CA HIS A 738 -15.33 -13.91 12.96
C HIS A 738 -14.49 -14.92 12.18
N THR A 739 -13.31 -14.51 11.68
CA THR A 739 -12.46 -15.40 10.89
C THR A 739 -11.81 -16.44 11.78
N ASP A 740 -11.83 -17.68 11.31
CA ASP A 740 -11.21 -18.83 11.95
C ASP A 740 -10.41 -19.63 10.91
N SER A 741 -9.14 -19.90 11.19
CA SER A 741 -8.25 -20.67 10.32
C SER A 741 -7.33 -21.56 11.18
N PRO A 742 -6.97 -22.76 10.71
CA PRO A 742 -6.06 -23.66 11.41
C PRO A 742 -4.59 -23.18 11.39
N LEU A 743 -4.28 -22.09 10.70
CA LEU A 743 -2.93 -21.59 10.61
C LEU A 743 -2.49 -20.94 11.94
N LEU A 744 -1.24 -21.20 12.32
CA LEU A 744 -0.61 -20.72 13.54
C LEU A 744 -0.80 -19.22 13.78
N LEU A 745 -0.72 -18.42 12.72
CA LEU A 745 -0.79 -16.96 12.82
C LEU A 745 -2.15 -16.44 13.34
N PHE A 746 -3.23 -17.21 13.14
CA PHE A 746 -4.54 -16.87 13.67
C PHE A 746 -4.66 -17.08 15.18
N THR A 747 -3.77 -17.87 15.81
CA THR A 747 -3.77 -18.03 17.28
C THR A 747 -3.50 -16.71 17.98
N PHE A 748 -2.65 -15.85 17.42
CA PHE A 748 -2.38 -14.51 17.96
C PHE A 748 -3.63 -13.62 17.90
N LEU A 749 -4.35 -13.66 16.77
CA LEU A 749 -5.60 -12.89 16.60
C LEU A 749 -6.69 -13.35 17.59
N ILE A 750 -6.86 -14.65 17.73
CA ILE A 750 -7.85 -15.22 18.66
C ILE A 750 -7.52 -14.77 20.09
N GLY A 751 -6.25 -14.88 20.53
CA GLY A 751 -5.82 -14.42 21.83
C GLY A 751 -6.00 -12.91 22.05
N ALA A 752 -5.71 -12.08 21.06
CA ALA A 752 -5.90 -10.64 21.14
C ALA A 752 -7.39 -10.24 21.15
N ARG A 753 -8.21 -10.93 20.36
CA ARG A 753 -9.66 -10.75 20.32
C ARG A 753 -10.31 -11.12 21.66
N ALA A 754 -9.90 -12.22 22.26
CA ALA A 754 -10.37 -12.61 23.60
C ALA A 754 -9.99 -11.55 24.66
N ARG A 755 -8.79 -10.98 24.59
CA ARG A 755 -8.38 -9.87 25.47
C ARG A 755 -9.22 -8.62 25.25
N LEU A 756 -9.55 -8.29 24.01
CA LEU A 756 -10.44 -7.17 23.70
C LEU A 756 -11.83 -7.37 24.32
N ARG A 757 -12.40 -8.57 24.19
CA ARG A 757 -13.69 -8.91 24.83
C ARG A 757 -13.63 -8.80 26.34
N ALA A 758 -12.57 -9.31 26.97
CA ALA A 758 -12.37 -9.16 28.41
C ALA A 758 -12.28 -7.67 28.82
N ALA A 759 -11.56 -6.85 28.05
CA ALA A 759 -11.45 -5.41 28.30
C ALA A 759 -12.79 -4.66 28.12
N GLN A 760 -13.69 -5.18 27.30
CA GLN A 760 -15.07 -4.68 27.12
C GLN A 760 -16.06 -5.18 28.18
N GLY A 761 -15.62 -6.04 29.13
CA GLY A 761 -16.48 -6.68 30.10
C GLY A 761 -17.28 -7.89 29.58
N ARG A 762 -16.98 -8.38 28.39
CA ARG A 762 -17.59 -9.57 27.76
C ARG A 762 -16.81 -10.83 28.16
N THR A 763 -16.65 -11.02 29.47
CA THR A 763 -15.81 -12.08 30.06
C THR A 763 -16.20 -13.49 29.62
N PRO A 764 -17.49 -13.90 29.59
CA PRO A 764 -17.86 -15.24 29.15
C PRO A 764 -17.37 -15.57 27.72
N GLU A 765 -17.51 -14.62 26.79
CA GLU A 765 -17.07 -14.81 25.41
C GLU A 765 -15.53 -14.90 25.32
N ALA A 766 -14.81 -14.16 26.14
CA ALA A 766 -13.36 -14.24 26.21
C ALA A 766 -12.89 -15.61 26.72
N ILE A 767 -13.57 -16.17 27.74
CA ILE A 767 -13.31 -17.49 28.28
C ILE A 767 -13.52 -18.57 27.20
N ASP A 768 -14.67 -18.54 26.55
CA ASP A 768 -15.03 -19.51 25.50
C ASP A 768 -13.97 -19.55 24.38
N GLU A 769 -13.54 -18.35 23.93
CA GLU A 769 -12.50 -18.24 22.88
C GLU A 769 -11.15 -18.78 23.34
N LEU A 770 -10.73 -18.48 24.57
CA LEU A 770 -9.43 -18.94 25.09
C LEU A 770 -9.40 -20.44 25.30
N LEU A 771 -10.49 -21.04 25.79
CA LEU A 771 -10.60 -22.49 25.97
C LEU A 771 -10.65 -23.21 24.62
N ALA A 772 -11.39 -22.64 23.64
CA ALA A 772 -11.40 -23.16 22.27
C ALA A 772 -10.02 -23.06 21.61
N LEU A 773 -9.28 -21.95 21.81
CA LEU A 773 -7.90 -21.82 21.39
C LEU A 773 -7.00 -22.89 22.00
N GLY A 774 -7.12 -23.10 23.33
CA GLY A 774 -6.37 -24.14 24.03
C GLY A 774 -6.59 -25.54 23.45
N ALA A 775 -7.86 -25.92 23.23
CA ALA A 775 -8.22 -27.20 22.60
C ALA A 775 -7.64 -27.34 21.18
N ARG A 776 -7.60 -26.27 20.40
CA ARG A 776 -7.05 -26.24 19.02
C ARG A 776 -5.55 -26.49 18.99
N ILE A 777 -4.79 -25.86 19.90
CA ILE A 777 -3.32 -25.95 19.88
C ILE A 777 -2.80 -27.13 20.69
N GLU A 778 -3.66 -27.84 21.39
CA GLU A 778 -3.27 -29.01 22.20
C GLU A 778 -2.54 -30.08 21.38
N GLY A 779 -1.39 -30.51 21.84
CA GLY A 779 -0.51 -31.47 21.15
C GLY A 779 0.25 -30.93 19.93
N ALA A 780 0.03 -29.63 19.57
CA ALA A 780 0.76 -28.93 18.54
C ALA A 780 1.78 -27.96 19.11
N LEU A 781 1.37 -27.20 20.13
CA LEU A 781 2.16 -26.18 20.79
C LEU A 781 2.14 -26.41 22.30
N LEU A 782 3.29 -26.70 22.87
CA LEU A 782 3.44 -26.85 24.33
C LEU A 782 3.86 -25.52 24.97
N THR A 783 4.57 -24.67 24.23
CA THR A 783 5.17 -23.45 24.77
C THR A 783 4.15 -22.38 25.13
N PRO A 784 4.22 -21.78 26.31
CA PRO A 784 3.44 -20.60 26.68
C PRO A 784 4.00 -19.31 26.08
N ALA A 785 5.19 -19.37 25.47
CA ALA A 785 5.89 -18.18 24.97
C ALA A 785 5.18 -17.50 23.80
N LEU A 786 4.49 -18.25 22.93
CA LEU A 786 3.77 -17.72 21.78
C LEU A 786 2.48 -17.00 22.21
N VAL A 787 1.51 -17.75 22.75
CA VAL A 787 0.24 -17.24 23.27
C VAL A 787 0.02 -17.84 24.64
N PRO A 788 0.07 -17.04 25.73
CA PRO A 788 -0.12 -17.53 27.10
C PRO A 788 -1.62 -17.69 27.42
N TRP A 789 -2.31 -18.54 26.63
CA TRP A 789 -3.75 -18.67 26.69
C TRP A 789 -4.26 -19.20 28.04
N ARG A 790 -3.49 -20.08 28.69
CA ARG A 790 -3.87 -20.59 30.03
C ARG A 790 -3.83 -19.48 31.07
N SER A 791 -2.80 -18.63 31.05
CA SER A 791 -2.73 -17.46 31.94
C SER A 791 -3.87 -16.48 31.67
N GLN A 792 -4.19 -16.24 30.40
CA GLN A 792 -5.28 -15.34 30.03
C GLN A 792 -6.64 -15.90 30.45
N ALA A 793 -6.89 -17.19 30.20
CA ALA A 793 -8.10 -17.89 30.62
C ALA A 793 -8.22 -17.93 32.16
N ALA A 794 -7.12 -18.22 32.86
CA ALA A 794 -7.10 -18.23 34.32
C ALA A 794 -7.50 -16.88 34.92
N LEU A 795 -6.96 -15.79 34.40
CA LEU A 795 -7.30 -14.44 34.84
C LEU A 795 -8.77 -14.09 34.55
N ALA A 796 -9.33 -14.53 33.44
CA ALA A 796 -10.73 -14.33 33.10
C ALA A 796 -11.67 -15.17 33.98
N LEU A 797 -11.30 -16.44 34.29
CA LEU A 797 -12.05 -17.36 35.11
C LEU A 797 -11.97 -17.08 36.61
N ALA A 798 -11.05 -16.22 37.07
CA ALA A 798 -10.77 -16.05 38.50
C ALA A 798 -11.99 -15.68 39.38
N GLY A 799 -13.01 -15.06 38.78
CA GLY A 799 -14.26 -14.68 39.44
C GLY A 799 -15.41 -15.69 39.26
N GLU A 800 -15.29 -16.64 38.33
CA GLU A 800 -16.34 -17.58 37.94
C GLU A 800 -16.01 -19.02 38.38
N ASP A 801 -14.81 -19.50 38.13
CA ASP A 801 -14.32 -20.82 38.50
C ASP A 801 -12.87 -20.75 39.02
N ALA A 802 -12.72 -20.53 40.31
CA ALA A 802 -11.39 -20.34 40.93
C ALA A 802 -10.52 -21.61 40.91
N ASP A 803 -11.09 -22.80 40.88
CA ASP A 803 -10.33 -24.05 40.86
C ASP A 803 -9.74 -24.32 39.47
N GLU A 804 -10.53 -24.11 38.41
CA GLU A 804 -10.06 -24.23 37.04
C GLU A 804 -9.06 -23.09 36.72
N ALA A 805 -9.31 -21.88 37.16
CA ALA A 805 -8.36 -20.77 37.03
C ALA A 805 -7.00 -21.10 37.62
N ARG A 806 -6.98 -21.65 38.83
CA ARG A 806 -5.74 -22.07 39.51
C ARG A 806 -5.03 -23.20 38.77
N ARG A 807 -5.79 -24.19 38.29
CA ARG A 807 -5.24 -25.34 37.55
C ARG A 807 -4.53 -24.86 36.29
N LEU A 808 -5.18 -24.05 35.49
CA LEU A 808 -4.60 -23.49 34.24
C LEU A 808 -3.37 -22.64 34.52
N ALA A 809 -3.39 -21.77 35.52
CA ALA A 809 -2.25 -20.92 35.86
C ALA A 809 -1.05 -21.73 36.36
N CYS A 810 -1.28 -22.81 37.17
CA CYS A 810 -0.20 -23.68 37.63
C CYS A 810 0.42 -24.49 36.48
N GLU A 811 -0.38 -25.04 35.58
CA GLU A 811 0.13 -25.74 34.39
C GLU A 811 1.00 -24.85 33.52
N GLU A 812 0.59 -23.61 33.30
CA GLU A 812 1.38 -22.68 32.50
C GLU A 812 2.66 -22.26 33.21
N LEU A 813 2.64 -22.12 34.53
CA LEU A 813 3.83 -21.77 35.29
C LEU A 813 4.87 -22.92 35.24
N GLU A 814 4.44 -24.18 35.29
CA GLU A 814 5.34 -25.31 35.11
C GLU A 814 6.00 -25.30 33.73
N LEU A 815 5.22 -25.09 32.65
CA LEU A 815 5.75 -24.97 31.32
C LEU A 815 6.69 -23.77 31.15
N ALA A 816 6.36 -22.64 31.74
CA ALA A 816 7.17 -21.42 31.70
C ALA A 816 8.53 -21.61 32.44
N ARG A 817 8.52 -22.36 33.54
CA ARG A 817 9.78 -22.72 34.27
C ARG A 817 10.69 -23.60 33.43
N VAL A 818 10.13 -24.54 32.68
CA VAL A 818 10.92 -25.38 31.75
C VAL A 818 11.51 -24.55 30.64
N PHE A 819 10.72 -23.67 30.06
CA PHE A 819 11.16 -22.77 28.96
C PHE A 819 12.23 -21.78 29.45
N GLY A 820 12.05 -21.18 30.62
CA GLY A 820 13.06 -20.39 31.34
C GLY A 820 13.31 -18.99 30.80
N ALA A 821 12.50 -18.48 29.82
CA ALA A 821 12.61 -17.10 29.35
C ALA A 821 11.94 -16.13 30.33
N PRO A 822 12.59 -15.03 30.73
CA PRO A 822 12.13 -14.11 31.77
C PRO A 822 10.70 -13.57 31.58
N ARG A 823 10.35 -13.09 30.38
CA ARG A 823 9.01 -12.59 30.09
C ARG A 823 7.95 -13.68 30.24
N THR A 824 8.22 -14.85 29.68
CA THR A 824 7.30 -15.97 29.70
C THR A 824 7.05 -16.43 31.15
N LEU A 825 8.11 -16.51 31.94
CA LEU A 825 8.02 -16.86 33.35
C LEU A 825 7.32 -15.78 34.18
N GLY A 826 7.61 -14.51 33.94
CA GLY A 826 6.98 -13.39 34.62
C GLY A 826 5.47 -13.31 34.40
N VAL A 827 5.01 -13.57 33.16
CA VAL A 827 3.58 -13.62 32.81
C VAL A 827 2.88 -14.77 33.55
N ALA A 828 3.48 -15.95 33.56
CA ALA A 828 2.90 -17.12 34.25
C ALA A 828 2.88 -16.94 35.78
N LEU A 829 3.94 -16.39 36.39
CA LEU A 829 4.00 -16.04 37.81
C LEU A 829 2.94 -15.01 38.18
N HIS A 830 2.71 -14.02 37.36
CA HIS A 830 1.67 -13.00 37.54
C HIS A 830 0.27 -13.66 37.58
N ALA A 831 -0.05 -14.51 36.63
CA ALA A 831 -1.33 -15.22 36.58
C ALA A 831 -1.52 -16.15 37.80
N ALA A 832 -0.49 -16.94 38.12
CA ALA A 832 -0.51 -17.82 39.29
C ALA A 832 -0.68 -17.04 40.61
N ALA A 833 -0.07 -15.87 40.74
CA ALA A 833 -0.23 -15.02 41.92
C ALA A 833 -1.65 -14.51 42.08
N LEU A 834 -2.34 -14.15 40.98
CA LEU A 834 -3.68 -13.58 41.03
C LEU A 834 -4.78 -14.62 41.25
N THR A 835 -4.58 -15.85 40.75
CA THR A 835 -5.53 -16.96 40.85
C THR A 835 -5.25 -17.93 42.02
N GLY A 836 -4.04 -17.87 42.55
CA GLY A 836 -3.61 -18.71 43.67
C GLY A 836 -4.00 -18.22 45.07
N PRO A 837 -3.57 -18.95 46.13
CA PRO A 837 -3.85 -18.60 47.52
C PRO A 837 -3.30 -17.20 47.88
N VAL A 838 -4.08 -16.46 48.67
CA VAL A 838 -3.76 -15.05 49.05
C VAL A 838 -2.41 -14.95 49.81
N ASN A 839 -2.04 -15.97 50.57
CA ASN A 839 -0.80 -16.06 51.34
C ASN A 839 0.46 -16.22 50.43
N GLU A 840 0.31 -16.81 49.26
CA GLU A 840 1.41 -17.01 48.31
C GLU A 840 1.60 -15.86 47.32
N ARG A 841 0.55 -15.03 47.15
CA ARG A 841 0.45 -13.96 46.16
C ARG A 841 1.66 -13.03 46.16
N VAL A 842 2.03 -12.47 47.31
CA VAL A 842 3.17 -11.55 47.45
C VAL A 842 4.49 -12.23 47.10
N GLY A 843 4.66 -13.51 47.49
CA GLY A 843 5.86 -14.29 47.16
C GLY A 843 6.02 -14.45 45.64
N LEU A 844 4.98 -14.91 44.96
CA LEU A 844 4.99 -15.09 43.50
C LEU A 844 5.16 -13.76 42.73
N LEU A 845 4.55 -12.68 43.19
CA LEU A 845 4.73 -11.36 42.56
C LEU A 845 6.14 -10.79 42.78
N ARG A 846 6.77 -11.04 43.93
CA ARG A 846 8.19 -10.68 44.12
C ARG A 846 9.12 -11.52 43.22
N GLU A 847 8.82 -12.80 43.03
CA GLU A 847 9.55 -13.66 42.08
C GLU A 847 9.36 -13.09 40.65
N ALA A 848 8.16 -12.74 40.26
CA ALA A 848 7.87 -12.13 38.93
C ALA A 848 8.66 -10.83 38.73
N VAL A 849 8.66 -9.91 39.71
CA VAL A 849 9.44 -8.67 39.64
C VAL A 849 10.94 -8.97 39.52
N ALA A 850 11.47 -9.87 40.30
CA ALA A 850 12.90 -10.20 40.28
C ALA A 850 13.34 -10.84 38.95
N VAL A 851 12.54 -11.73 38.37
CA VAL A 851 12.81 -12.34 37.06
C VAL A 851 12.77 -11.33 35.92
N LEU A 852 11.92 -10.31 36.04
CA LEU A 852 11.72 -9.30 35.00
C LEU A 852 12.65 -8.09 35.16
N GLU A 853 13.35 -7.92 36.28
CA GLU A 853 14.18 -6.72 36.59
C GLU A 853 15.22 -6.44 35.49
N ASP A 854 15.95 -7.48 35.09
CA ASP A 854 17.00 -7.39 34.05
C ASP A 854 16.47 -7.73 32.64
N SER A 855 15.15 -8.02 32.53
CA SER A 855 14.54 -8.33 31.24
C SER A 855 14.18 -7.05 30.46
N PRO A 856 14.34 -7.03 29.14
CA PRO A 856 13.86 -5.93 28.33
C PRO A 856 12.32 -5.86 28.21
N ALA A 857 11.57 -6.78 28.82
CA ALA A 857 10.11 -6.84 28.85
C ALA A 857 9.52 -5.82 29.84
N ARG A 858 9.75 -4.54 29.59
CA ARG A 858 9.43 -3.41 30.49
C ARG A 858 7.95 -3.34 30.86
N LEU A 859 7.05 -3.65 29.94
CA LEU A 859 5.59 -3.62 30.20
C LEU A 859 5.19 -4.67 31.25
N GLU A 860 5.69 -5.89 31.12
CA GLU A 860 5.36 -6.96 32.06
C GLU A 860 6.01 -6.73 33.43
N HIS A 861 7.19 -6.14 33.48
CA HIS A 861 7.82 -5.70 34.72
C HIS A 861 6.98 -4.62 35.43
N ALA A 862 6.51 -3.62 34.71
CA ALA A 862 5.62 -2.58 35.25
C ALA A 862 4.32 -3.21 35.77
N ARG A 863 3.74 -4.15 35.06
CA ARG A 863 2.54 -4.90 35.46
C ARG A 863 2.74 -5.67 36.76
N ALA A 864 3.84 -6.42 36.86
CA ALA A 864 4.20 -7.17 38.08
C ALA A 864 4.39 -6.24 39.29
N LEU A 865 5.03 -5.07 39.11
CA LEU A 865 5.21 -4.05 40.16
C LEU A 865 3.87 -3.46 40.62
N VAL A 866 2.95 -3.15 39.70
CA VAL A 866 1.64 -2.59 40.06
C VAL A 866 0.83 -3.62 40.89
N GLU A 867 0.82 -4.89 40.46
CA GLU A 867 0.13 -5.94 41.19
C GLU A 867 0.77 -6.25 42.55
N LEU A 868 2.11 -6.26 42.60
CA LEU A 868 2.84 -6.40 43.87
C LEU A 868 2.46 -5.27 44.82
N GLY A 869 2.49 -4.04 44.36
CA GLY A 869 2.10 -2.89 45.19
C GLY A 869 0.67 -2.96 45.65
N ALA A 870 -0.27 -3.38 44.80
CA ALA A 870 -1.68 -3.59 45.20
C ALA A 870 -1.81 -4.70 46.25
N ALA A 871 -1.08 -5.80 46.12
CA ALA A 871 -1.07 -6.90 47.08
C ALA A 871 -0.46 -6.49 48.44
N LEU A 872 0.65 -5.79 48.45
CA LEU A 872 1.32 -5.26 49.64
C LEU A 872 0.42 -4.25 50.37
N ARG A 873 -0.30 -3.39 49.66
CA ARG A 873 -1.27 -2.45 50.26
C ARG A 873 -2.38 -3.21 50.97
N ARG A 874 -2.93 -4.29 50.38
CA ARG A 874 -3.96 -5.10 51.03
C ARG A 874 -3.45 -5.83 52.28
N GLN A 875 -2.15 -6.13 52.33
CA GLN A 875 -1.48 -6.68 53.53
C GLN A 875 -1.06 -5.62 54.56
N GLY A 876 -1.32 -4.33 54.29
CA GLY A 876 -0.95 -3.24 55.20
C GLY A 876 0.51 -2.77 55.12
N GLN A 877 1.33 -3.31 54.21
CA GLN A 877 2.72 -2.95 53.99
C GLN A 877 2.85 -1.66 53.15
N ARG A 878 2.37 -0.54 53.68
CA ARG A 878 2.15 0.70 52.94
C ARG A 878 3.43 1.32 52.30
N SER A 879 4.58 1.22 52.96
CA SER A 879 5.83 1.79 52.45
C SER A 879 6.32 1.04 51.20
N GLU A 880 6.43 -0.28 51.27
CA GLU A 880 6.85 -1.11 50.15
C GLU A 880 5.84 -1.02 49.00
N ALA A 881 4.51 -1.01 49.36
CA ALA A 881 3.43 -0.84 48.39
C ALA A 881 3.59 0.44 47.58
N ARG A 882 3.92 1.57 48.23
CA ARG A 882 4.14 2.84 47.54
C ARG A 882 5.29 2.78 46.58
N THR A 883 6.44 2.26 47.03
CA THR A 883 7.64 2.15 46.18
C THR A 883 7.38 1.27 44.95
N ALA A 884 6.71 0.12 45.12
CA ALA A 884 6.37 -0.74 43.98
C ALA A 884 5.41 -0.07 43.00
N LEU A 885 4.36 0.62 43.50
CA LEU A 885 3.39 1.32 42.69
C LEU A 885 3.97 2.53 41.95
N GLU A 886 4.86 3.29 42.58
CA GLU A 886 5.55 4.41 41.93
C GLU A 886 6.44 3.90 40.77
N ARG A 887 7.29 2.89 41.02
CA ARG A 887 8.11 2.25 39.97
C ARG A 887 7.24 1.66 38.86
N GLY A 888 6.16 0.98 39.23
CA GLY A 888 5.24 0.36 38.25
C GLY A 888 4.50 1.42 37.41
N MET A 889 4.10 2.55 38.00
CA MET A 889 3.50 3.67 37.31
C MET A 889 4.45 4.31 36.31
N ASP A 890 5.71 4.56 36.73
CA ASP A 890 6.73 5.14 35.87
C ASP A 890 7.07 4.22 34.71
N GLY A 891 7.21 2.91 34.97
CA GLY A 891 7.41 1.90 33.94
C GLY A 891 6.26 1.84 32.93
N ALA A 892 5.00 1.87 33.40
CA ALA A 892 3.82 1.89 32.55
C ALA A 892 3.76 3.14 31.66
N TRP A 893 4.08 4.32 32.24
CA TRP A 893 4.19 5.57 31.46
C TRP A 893 5.25 5.51 30.39
N SER A 894 6.45 5.01 30.72
CA SER A 894 7.56 4.92 29.75
C SER A 894 7.21 3.98 28.58
N CYS A 895 6.40 2.95 28.84
CA CYS A 895 5.88 2.06 27.79
C CYS A 895 4.73 2.68 26.99
N GLY A 896 4.09 3.74 27.45
CA GLY A 896 2.86 4.28 26.87
C GLY A 896 1.59 3.51 27.27
N ALA A 897 1.67 2.63 28.28
CA ALA A 897 0.57 1.81 28.80
C ALA A 897 -0.31 2.63 29.77
N THR A 898 -1.14 3.51 29.20
CA THR A 898 -1.93 4.49 29.96
C THR A 898 -2.95 3.85 30.88
N ALA A 899 -3.56 2.73 30.47
CA ALA A 899 -4.51 1.98 31.29
C ALA A 899 -3.83 1.44 32.57
N LEU A 900 -2.65 0.84 32.44
CA LEU A 900 -1.87 0.33 33.56
C LEU A 900 -1.37 1.46 34.49
N ALA A 901 -0.90 2.57 33.92
CA ALA A 901 -0.47 3.75 34.68
C ALA A 901 -1.62 4.38 35.47
N GLN A 902 -2.80 4.44 34.90
CA GLN A 902 -4.01 4.92 35.60
C GLN A 902 -4.37 4.00 36.78
N ARG A 903 -4.34 2.69 36.58
CA ARG A 903 -4.56 1.72 37.65
C ARG A 903 -3.55 1.85 38.79
N ALA A 904 -2.26 1.98 38.47
CA ALA A 904 -1.22 2.24 39.48
C ALA A 904 -1.50 3.51 40.28
N ARG A 905 -1.96 4.57 39.63
CA ARG A 905 -2.34 5.83 40.25
C ARG A 905 -3.54 5.70 41.19
N GLU A 906 -4.52 4.89 40.82
CA GLU A 906 -5.69 4.61 41.66
C GLU A 906 -5.30 3.85 42.94
N GLU A 907 -4.42 2.83 42.79
CA GLU A 907 -3.89 2.08 43.95
C GLU A 907 -3.01 2.97 44.87
N LEU A 908 -2.22 3.88 44.30
CA LEU A 908 -1.46 4.89 45.09
C LEU A 908 -2.37 5.81 45.90
N ARG A 909 -3.48 6.28 45.28
CA ARG A 909 -4.49 7.08 45.98
C ARG A 909 -5.14 6.29 47.12
N ALA A 910 -5.49 5.03 46.86
CA ALA A 910 -6.06 4.12 47.89
C ALA A 910 -5.08 3.83 49.03
N SER A 911 -3.77 3.95 48.80
CA SER A 911 -2.74 3.82 49.85
C SER A 911 -2.58 5.09 50.70
N GLY A 912 -3.34 6.16 50.43
CA GLY A 912 -3.24 7.46 51.11
C GLY A 912 -2.18 8.39 50.56
N SER A 913 -1.52 8.03 49.48
CA SER A 913 -0.59 8.87 48.74
C SER A 913 -1.36 9.89 47.91
N ARG A 914 -0.88 11.13 47.87
CA ARG A 914 -1.25 12.08 46.83
C ARG A 914 -0.11 12.04 45.76
N PRO A 915 -0.28 11.26 44.70
CA PRO A 915 0.73 11.26 43.68
C PRO A 915 0.83 12.68 43.12
N ARG A 916 1.98 13.32 43.33
CA ARG A 916 2.32 14.54 42.60
C ARG A 916 2.27 14.18 41.13
N ARG A 917 1.82 15.09 40.27
CA ARG A 917 2.12 15.00 38.83
C ARG A 917 3.65 14.91 38.75
N LEU A 918 4.17 13.69 38.58
CA LEU A 918 5.53 13.53 38.11
C LEU A 918 5.49 14.01 36.66
N ALA A 919 5.81 15.27 36.46
CA ALA A 919 6.38 15.70 35.21
C ALA A 919 7.73 14.99 35.18
N LEU A 920 7.81 13.85 34.49
CA LEU A 920 9.08 13.31 34.05
C LEU A 920 9.67 14.39 33.15
N SER A 921 10.61 15.14 33.67
CA SER A 921 11.46 16.09 32.95
C SER A 921 12.80 15.42 32.74
N GLY A 922 13.41 15.61 31.58
CA GLY A 922 14.71 15.06 31.23
C GLY A 922 14.64 14.01 30.08
N VAL A 923 15.83 13.58 29.65
CA VAL A 923 16.01 12.69 28.48
C VAL A 923 15.34 11.34 28.68
N ASP A 924 15.35 10.82 29.92
CA ASP A 924 14.72 9.55 30.30
C ASP A 924 13.18 9.60 30.25
N ALA A 925 12.61 10.78 30.18
CA ALA A 925 11.16 10.96 30.03
C ALA A 925 10.68 10.81 28.59
N LEU A 926 11.58 10.75 27.62
CA LEU A 926 11.24 10.62 26.20
C LEU A 926 10.88 9.17 25.89
N THR A 927 9.74 8.98 25.22
CA THR A 927 9.44 7.70 24.58
C THR A 927 10.43 7.42 23.44
N GLY A 928 10.58 6.18 23.01
CA GLY A 928 11.48 5.84 21.91
C GLY A 928 11.16 6.60 20.61
N ALA A 929 9.87 6.82 20.32
CA ALA A 929 9.46 7.64 19.17
C ALA A 929 9.85 9.11 19.34
N GLU A 930 9.57 9.68 20.50
CA GLU A 930 9.99 11.05 20.84
C GLU A 930 11.51 11.19 20.83
N ARG A 931 12.24 10.18 21.31
CA ARG A 931 13.70 10.17 21.29
C ARG A 931 14.23 10.15 19.85
N ARG A 932 13.75 9.28 18.98
CA ARG A 932 14.15 9.27 17.56
C ARG A 932 13.83 10.56 16.85
N VAL A 933 12.64 11.12 17.07
CA VAL A 933 12.28 12.44 16.54
C VAL A 933 13.20 13.53 17.08
N ALA A 934 13.54 13.48 18.37
CA ALA A 934 14.43 14.44 19.00
C ALA A 934 15.89 14.30 18.50
N ASP A 935 16.38 13.09 18.33
CA ASP A 935 17.73 12.81 17.79
C ASP A 935 17.88 13.32 16.35
N LEU A 936 16.92 13.04 15.47
CA LEU A 936 16.90 13.56 14.10
C LEU A 936 16.74 15.09 14.08
N ALA A 937 15.94 15.63 15.00
CA ALA A 937 15.79 17.07 15.14
C ALA A 937 17.06 17.75 15.65
N ALA A 938 17.81 17.09 16.54
CA ALA A 938 19.12 17.56 17.04
C ALA A 938 20.19 17.54 15.93
N GLN A 939 20.11 16.61 14.99
CA GLN A 939 20.95 16.53 13.78
C GLN A 939 20.62 17.63 12.76
N GLY A 940 19.61 18.46 13.01
CA GLY A 940 19.27 19.58 12.16
C GLY A 940 18.24 19.28 11.07
N LEU A 941 17.68 18.07 11.00
CA LEU A 941 16.67 17.71 10.02
C LEU A 941 15.38 18.51 10.28
N THR A 942 14.74 19.03 9.26
CA THR A 942 13.43 19.68 9.37
C THR A 942 12.34 18.67 9.76
N ASN A 943 11.20 19.13 10.30
CA ASN A 943 10.06 18.24 10.64
C ASN A 943 9.63 17.39 9.46
N ARG A 944 9.72 17.92 8.26
CA ARG A 944 9.43 17.23 7.01
C ARG A 944 10.42 16.11 6.71
N GLN A 945 11.74 16.37 6.87
CA GLN A 945 12.77 15.35 6.70
C GLN A 945 12.66 14.25 7.76
N ILE A 946 12.32 14.63 8.99
CA ILE A 946 12.06 13.67 10.08
C ILE A 946 10.83 12.81 9.75
N ALA A 947 9.74 13.43 9.26
CA ALA A 947 8.55 12.72 8.84
C ALA A 947 8.85 11.73 7.70
N GLN A 948 9.68 12.12 6.75
CA GLN A 948 10.15 11.25 5.67
C GLN A 948 11.04 10.11 6.18
N ALA A 949 12.01 10.41 7.05
CA ALA A 949 12.92 9.43 7.60
C ALA A 949 12.21 8.38 8.47
N LEU A 950 11.17 8.78 9.20
CA LEU A 950 10.41 7.92 10.10
C LEU A 950 9.13 7.36 9.48
N VAL A 951 8.80 7.77 8.23
CA VAL A 951 7.56 7.36 7.51
C VAL A 951 6.30 7.68 8.33
N VAL A 952 6.25 8.88 8.91
CA VAL A 952 5.11 9.40 9.66
C VAL A 952 4.63 10.73 9.07
N SER A 953 3.46 11.21 9.49
CA SER A 953 2.98 12.53 9.06
C SER A 953 3.74 13.68 9.75
N VAL A 954 3.83 14.85 9.11
CA VAL A 954 4.46 16.03 9.71
C VAL A 954 3.75 16.44 11.02
N PRO A 955 2.40 16.44 11.12
CA PRO A 955 1.72 16.69 12.38
C PRO A 955 2.10 15.71 13.50
N THR A 956 2.40 14.45 13.16
CA THR A 956 2.90 13.46 14.11
C THR A 956 4.26 13.87 14.68
N VAL A 957 5.18 14.30 13.81
CA VAL A 957 6.50 14.84 14.23
C VAL A 957 6.34 16.07 15.10
N GLU A 958 5.46 16.98 14.74
CA GLU A 958 5.20 18.21 15.53
C GLU A 958 4.61 17.88 16.90
N THR A 959 3.73 16.91 16.97
CA THR A 959 3.17 16.44 18.23
C THR A 959 4.25 15.82 19.10
N HIS A 960 5.12 14.97 18.53
CA HIS A 960 6.26 14.42 19.26
C HIS A 960 7.22 15.51 19.72
N LEU A 961 7.59 16.47 18.87
CA LEU A 961 8.49 17.59 19.26
C LEU A 961 7.87 18.45 20.36
N ARG A 962 6.56 18.73 20.30
CA ARG A 962 5.86 19.45 21.37
C ARG A 962 5.94 18.72 22.70
N HIS A 963 5.78 17.39 22.68
CA HIS A 963 5.94 16.55 23.85
C HIS A 963 7.39 16.50 24.33
N VAL A 964 8.35 16.39 23.41
CA VAL A 964 9.78 16.44 23.71
C VAL A 964 10.15 17.75 24.39
N PHE A 965 9.75 18.90 23.83
CA PHE A 965 10.07 20.21 24.40
C PHE A 965 9.49 20.37 25.82
N ARG A 966 8.26 19.88 26.00
CA ARG A 966 7.63 19.89 27.33
C ARG A 966 8.34 18.97 28.34
N LYS A 967 8.82 17.79 27.89
CA LYS A 967 9.49 16.80 28.74
C LYS A 967 10.91 17.20 29.09
N LEU A 968 11.61 17.82 28.13
CA LEU A 968 12.96 18.35 28.33
C LEU A 968 13.01 19.74 28.96
N ASP A 969 11.83 20.36 29.15
CA ASP A 969 11.69 21.76 29.62
C ASP A 969 12.49 22.75 28.76
N ILE A 970 12.42 22.55 27.44
CA ILE A 970 13.07 23.42 26.45
C ILE A 970 12.03 24.17 25.64
N THR A 971 12.40 25.36 25.16
CA THR A 971 11.53 26.23 24.37
C THR A 971 11.93 26.31 22.91
N SER A 972 13.06 25.72 22.53
CA SER A 972 13.66 25.88 21.21
C SER A 972 14.31 24.57 20.75
N ARG A 973 14.12 24.24 19.46
CA ARG A 973 14.77 23.10 18.81
C ARG A 973 16.30 23.11 18.93
N LYS A 974 16.92 24.29 18.97
CA LYS A 974 18.39 24.44 19.08
C LYS A 974 18.93 23.85 20.39
N GLN A 975 18.12 23.81 21.45
CA GLN A 975 18.48 23.26 22.74
C GLN A 975 18.49 21.72 22.79
N LEU A 976 17.92 21.04 21.75
CA LEU A 976 17.88 19.57 21.71
C LEU A 976 19.26 18.94 21.71
N ALA A 977 20.19 19.46 20.91
CA ALA A 977 21.55 18.92 20.82
C ALA A 977 22.29 18.95 22.16
N GLU A 978 22.10 20.03 22.95
CA GLU A 978 22.73 20.18 24.26
C GLU A 978 22.17 19.20 25.30
N HIS A 979 20.86 18.89 25.22
CA HIS A 979 20.19 18.01 26.18
C HIS A 979 20.32 16.52 25.83
N LEU A 980 20.50 16.20 24.54
CA LEU A 980 20.64 14.82 24.05
C LEU A 980 22.10 14.36 23.93
N GLY A 981 23.07 15.30 23.87
CA GLY A 981 24.47 15.02 23.59
C GLY A 981 25.35 14.64 24.80
N SER A 982 24.79 14.36 25.98
CA SER A 982 25.57 14.04 27.20
C SER A 982 25.93 12.57 27.38
N GLU A 983 25.56 11.67 26.43
CA GLU A 983 26.00 10.26 26.44
C GLU A 983 26.66 9.89 25.11
N GLN A 984 27.99 10.05 25.04
CA GLN A 984 28.79 9.24 24.11
C GLN A 984 28.79 7.80 24.64
N PRO A 985 28.49 6.79 23.81
CA PRO A 985 28.73 5.40 24.20
C PRO A 985 30.24 5.23 24.35
N ALA A 986 30.67 4.74 25.51
CA ALA A 986 32.03 4.21 25.68
C ALA A 986 32.27 3.12 24.65
N GLU A 987 33.29 3.28 23.80
CA GLU A 987 33.82 2.27 22.89
C GLU A 987 34.40 1.08 23.68
N PRO A 988 34.63 -0.08 23.03
CA PRO A 988 33.94 -1.37 23.10
C PRO A 988 34.40 -2.26 24.24
#